data_f5e77c37f1d769c2d881fb276e3d9ae3
#
_entry.id   f5e77c37f1d769c2d881fb276e3d9ae3
#
_cell.length_a   1.000
_cell.length_b   1.000
_cell.length_c   1.000
_cell.angle_alpha   90.00
_cell.angle_beta   90.00
_cell.angle_gamma   90.00
#
_symmetry.space_group_name_H-M   'P 1'
#
loop_
_entity.id
_entity.type
_entity.pdbx_description
1 polymer ?
#
loop_
_entity_poly.entity_id
_entity_poly.type
_entity_poly.pdbx_seq_one_letter_code
_entity_poly.pdbx_strand_id
1 'polypeptide(L)'
;MSLPYDSSRRKFMKQCVIGGVTIYSAPMLMNSVHAAENNPIEKIRANWSTDNKPNFRFDAIEKVTGQKIYGRDYRAVDMPDWPNEQHHALIIRASIANRVYLGFDISFLPADIQPYKVITAEDLAANNIDLIEEFGGNMLLEKGKTPDYLGQEIAVLLFDSFAAFNKAKGRIQFNKDVVQYGEQTAVVADAKDPYAAWRIVREEGPLGLADHYSTLQDGLFFPNYVERRPVWPDAENSMADNGKRGMYYAEQLQNDVANRDDWFVLDRTYQTQSIEPMAFEPESYNGWYDRAAKTLHIVISSQSAQHFYYHAGHVIAKSPLASDIKNVVVHTPYIGGGFGAKDHTQFAYYGILASMFAKAPVRIANDRFEQFQYGLKRHPFKMANQLAFDKKTKKITGLVSDMEVDGGGRINFSGSVTMVGASALQGVYYIPRNDITAVCYPSQTPHAGSMRGYGTLQSMSAMEMMFNEAAAELDIDPIELRKINALKPGERNTQGARPNGDMRYVEMLEMAEKHPTWINRQSAKQAFEAKNPGKLYGVGFGIVSKDYGTGAAAPSSSVELTPEGKIIVKTCSVEMGTGIDTSQGNLVSKYLGSAADEVEMAVTEEFDAMELFDTDSPYIISQDRQDEMSNNPRWTPVVSMATAASMSSFYQTQTTEQAARILFEKTLFPAAVEIWRNRYFNGELATPDFLDISEARWSEQGLTIKGYPPIDLATLASKAHLDGMITGVMTHAFNRWAWASAEFEINGELQRYPLDAIAVKRGIGARNVKTNRFGYQVIERKSVDYPKTQLNNAMVTYYAPCATLAEIAVEKASGKVEILSTHTWLEPGKVLVEQLVEGQIEGGLTMGVGHALYEYLPRNEHGAGNGTWNLNRYQVPLAQHNGVWNMNYTLLPPLSESDPAKGIGEVVMIPVVPALIEAIYQATNTRFYHTPVRAKDIVEAL
;
A
#
# COMPACT_ATOMS: atom_id res chain seq x y z
N MET A 1 -38.37 -13.38 -9.10
CA MET A 1 -38.88 -12.03 -9.24
C MET A 1 -37.69 -11.15 -9.61
N SER A 2 -37.62 -10.75 -10.86
CA SER A 2 -36.61 -9.81 -11.35
C SER A 2 -36.98 -8.43 -10.82
N LEU A 3 -36.12 -7.84 -10.02
CA LEU A 3 -36.24 -6.43 -9.65
C LEU A 3 -36.16 -5.57 -10.92
N PRO A 4 -36.97 -4.54 -11.09
CA PRO A 4 -36.97 -3.71 -12.26
C PRO A 4 -35.60 -3.00 -12.36
N TYR A 5 -35.01 -3.11 -13.52
CA TYR A 5 -33.76 -2.47 -13.88
C TYR A 5 -33.93 -0.95 -13.83
N ASP A 6 -33.22 -0.30 -12.91
CA ASP A 6 -33.40 1.14 -12.68
C ASP A 6 -32.70 1.96 -13.76
N SER A 7 -33.49 2.50 -14.68
CA SER A 7 -33.04 3.43 -15.73
C SER A 7 -32.46 4.76 -15.18
N SER A 8 -32.61 5.01 -13.88
CA SER A 8 -32.13 6.22 -13.22
C SER A 8 -30.61 6.21 -13.06
N ARG A 9 -30.00 5.04 -12.81
CA ARG A 9 -28.53 4.87 -12.75
C ARG A 9 -27.84 5.28 -14.06
N ARG A 10 -28.42 4.86 -15.18
CA ARG A 10 -27.88 5.17 -16.53
C ARG A 10 -27.98 6.67 -16.85
N LYS A 11 -29.05 7.31 -16.41
CA LYS A 11 -29.29 8.74 -16.60
C LYS A 11 -28.36 9.58 -15.73
N PHE A 12 -28.07 9.12 -14.53
CA PHE A 12 -27.15 9.73 -13.60
C PHE A 12 -25.69 9.63 -14.09
N MET A 13 -25.24 8.43 -14.47
CA MET A 13 -23.91 8.22 -15.05
C MET A 13 -23.69 9.06 -16.32
N LYS A 14 -24.70 9.23 -17.17
CA LYS A 14 -24.67 10.13 -18.33
C LYS A 14 -24.53 11.60 -17.94
N GLN A 15 -25.12 12.04 -16.85
CA GLN A 15 -25.01 13.44 -16.40
C GLN A 15 -23.64 13.76 -15.81
N CYS A 16 -22.97 12.79 -15.18
CA CYS A 16 -21.63 12.97 -14.66
C CYS A 16 -20.55 13.04 -15.74
N VAL A 17 -20.79 12.46 -16.94
CA VAL A 17 -19.84 12.47 -18.07
C VAL A 17 -19.87 13.76 -18.88
N ILE A 18 -20.96 14.56 -18.81
CA ILE A 18 -21.05 15.83 -19.57
C ILE A 18 -20.03 16.89 -19.10
N GLY A 19 -19.42 16.71 -17.91
CA GLY A 19 -18.36 17.59 -17.39
C GLY A 19 -16.91 17.13 -17.64
N GLY A 20 -16.69 16.01 -18.33
CA GLY A 20 -15.33 15.50 -18.57
C GLY A 20 -14.66 14.85 -17.36
N VAL A 21 -15.38 14.67 -16.26
CA VAL A 21 -14.91 14.01 -15.02
C VAL A 21 -15.48 12.60 -14.97
N THR A 22 -14.61 11.63 -14.84
CA THR A 22 -15.03 10.25 -14.65
C THR A 22 -15.18 10.00 -13.16
N ILE A 23 -16.41 10.08 -12.68
CA ILE A 23 -16.77 10.01 -11.26
C ILE A 23 -17.09 8.57 -10.91
N TYR A 24 -16.31 7.97 -10.02
CA TYR A 24 -16.57 6.64 -9.46
C TYR A 24 -16.99 6.63 -8.00
N SER A 25 -17.20 7.80 -7.40
CA SER A 25 -17.98 8.00 -6.17
C SER A 25 -19.50 8.12 -6.44
N ALA A 26 -19.91 7.78 -7.65
CA ALA A 26 -21.25 7.94 -8.16
C ALA A 26 -22.41 7.35 -7.33
N PRO A 27 -22.27 6.26 -6.55
CA PRO A 27 -23.37 5.82 -5.69
C PRO A 27 -23.77 6.84 -4.62
N MET A 28 -22.88 7.75 -4.25
CA MET A 28 -23.17 8.75 -3.21
C MET A 28 -24.05 9.91 -3.65
N LEU A 29 -24.00 10.29 -4.92
CA LEU A 29 -24.76 11.44 -5.44
C LEU A 29 -26.25 11.15 -5.70
N MET A 30 -26.63 9.89 -5.85
CA MET A 30 -28.00 9.55 -6.23
C MET A 30 -29.06 9.87 -5.18
N ASN A 31 -28.68 10.07 -3.94
CA ASN A 31 -29.61 10.35 -2.86
C ASN A 31 -29.76 11.84 -2.53
N SER A 32 -28.86 12.70 -3.00
CA SER A 32 -28.88 14.12 -2.65
C SER A 32 -29.86 14.97 -3.49
N VAL A 33 -30.33 14.47 -4.63
CA VAL A 33 -31.10 15.29 -5.58
C VAL A 33 -32.62 15.22 -5.36
N HIS A 34 -33.16 14.27 -4.60
CA HIS A 34 -34.61 14.08 -4.51
C HIS A 34 -35.25 13.86 -3.13
N ALA A 35 -34.56 14.13 -2.04
CA ALA A 35 -35.13 13.86 -0.71
C ALA A 35 -34.79 14.91 0.35
N ALA A 36 -35.04 16.16 0.05
CA ALA A 36 -34.57 17.28 0.89
C ALA A 36 -35.21 17.36 2.30
N GLU A 37 -36.27 16.67 2.64
CA GLU A 37 -36.87 16.86 3.96
C GLU A 37 -37.03 15.61 4.86
N ASN A 38 -36.80 14.40 4.38
CA ASN A 38 -36.99 13.18 5.18
C ASN A 38 -36.02 12.01 4.91
N ASN A 39 -34.87 12.25 4.33
CA ASN A 39 -33.90 11.18 4.11
C ASN A 39 -33.08 10.91 5.38
N PRO A 40 -33.21 9.72 5.99
CA PRO A 40 -32.38 9.37 7.16
C PRO A 40 -30.88 9.47 6.90
N ILE A 41 -30.42 9.33 5.65
CA ILE A 41 -29.01 9.42 5.25
C ILE A 41 -28.49 10.85 5.38
N GLU A 42 -29.26 11.88 4.97
CA GLU A 42 -28.84 13.28 5.13
C GLU A 42 -28.78 13.70 6.60
N LYS A 43 -29.74 13.24 7.42
CA LYS A 43 -29.70 13.49 8.87
C LYS A 43 -28.49 12.84 9.54
N ILE A 44 -28.06 11.70 9.03
CA ILE A 44 -26.91 10.95 9.54
C ILE A 44 -25.62 11.65 9.17
N ARG A 45 -25.48 12.16 7.94
CA ARG A 45 -24.32 12.95 7.49
C ARG A 45 -24.25 14.33 8.16
N ALA A 46 -25.37 14.97 8.41
CA ALA A 46 -25.44 16.25 9.12
C ALA A 46 -24.95 16.19 10.58
N ASN A 47 -24.81 14.97 11.16
CA ASN A 47 -24.28 14.78 12.50
C ASN A 47 -22.75 14.63 12.54
N TRP A 48 -22.05 14.76 11.42
CA TRP A 48 -20.59 14.77 11.42
C TRP A 48 -20.10 16.10 12.01
N SER A 49 -19.25 15.98 13.01
CA SER A 49 -18.75 17.14 13.76
C SER A 49 -17.36 17.57 13.30
N THR A 50 -17.00 18.80 13.63
CA THR A 50 -15.66 19.37 13.37
C THR A 50 -14.56 18.78 14.25
N ASP A 51 -14.90 17.95 15.24
CA ASP A 51 -13.96 17.33 16.19
C ASP A 51 -13.39 15.97 15.72
N ASN A 52 -13.53 15.65 14.43
CA ASN A 52 -13.05 14.41 13.81
C ASN A 52 -13.69 13.11 14.35
N LYS A 53 -14.94 13.17 14.80
CA LYS A 53 -15.70 12.00 15.29
C LYS A 53 -16.90 11.71 14.39
N PRO A 54 -16.70 11.17 13.17
CA PRO A 54 -17.82 10.77 12.32
C PRO A 54 -18.57 9.62 12.98
N ASN A 55 -19.90 9.66 12.89
CA ASN A 55 -20.74 8.58 13.43
C ASN A 55 -20.59 7.27 12.68
N PHE A 56 -20.19 7.33 11.39
CA PHE A 56 -19.87 6.17 10.54
C PHE A 56 -18.98 6.55 9.38
N ARG A 57 -18.47 5.48 8.72
CA ARG A 57 -17.72 5.60 7.48
C ARG A 57 -18.55 6.31 6.41
N PHE A 58 -17.88 7.07 5.58
CA PHE A 58 -18.48 7.80 4.47
C PHE A 58 -19.24 6.87 3.50
N ASP A 59 -18.69 5.66 3.28
CA ASP A 59 -19.22 4.63 2.39
C ASP A 59 -20.12 3.58 3.09
N ALA A 60 -20.48 3.79 4.36
CA ALA A 60 -21.18 2.77 5.16
C ALA A 60 -22.57 2.41 4.61
N ILE A 61 -23.34 3.41 4.20
CA ILE A 61 -24.71 3.21 3.72
C ILE A 61 -24.70 2.44 2.40
N GLU A 62 -23.84 2.86 1.46
CA GLU A 62 -23.72 2.22 0.15
C GLU A 62 -23.28 0.77 0.26
N LYS A 63 -22.43 0.46 1.25
CA LYS A 63 -22.03 -0.93 1.54
C LYS A 63 -23.18 -1.78 2.03
N VAL A 64 -23.93 -1.32 3.05
CA VAL A 64 -24.99 -2.13 3.67
C VAL A 64 -26.27 -2.21 2.82
N THR A 65 -26.45 -1.27 1.90
CA THR A 65 -27.57 -1.27 0.95
C THR A 65 -27.26 -1.96 -0.37
N GLY A 66 -25.99 -2.38 -0.58
CA GLY A 66 -25.54 -2.97 -1.84
C GLY A 66 -25.45 -1.98 -3.01
N GLN A 67 -25.41 -0.70 -2.73
CA GLN A 67 -25.24 0.36 -3.75
C GLN A 67 -23.77 0.57 -4.11
N LYS A 68 -22.84 0.20 -3.24
CA LYS A 68 -21.39 0.26 -3.51
C LYS A 68 -21.02 -0.78 -4.56
N ILE A 69 -20.49 -0.33 -5.70
CA ILE A 69 -20.09 -1.19 -6.81
C ILE A 69 -18.55 -1.32 -6.82
N TYR A 70 -18.07 -2.56 -6.88
CA TYR A 70 -16.65 -2.88 -6.93
C TYR A 70 -16.19 -3.13 -8.38
N GLY A 71 -14.89 -3.05 -8.65
CA GLY A 71 -14.34 -3.18 -9.99
C GLY A 71 -14.77 -4.44 -10.72
N ARG A 72 -14.83 -5.56 -9.99
CA ARG A 72 -15.28 -6.84 -10.56
C ARG A 72 -16.76 -6.89 -10.94
N ASP A 73 -17.58 -6.03 -10.35
CA ASP A 73 -19.04 -6.02 -10.58
C ASP A 73 -19.46 -5.18 -11.81
N TYR A 74 -18.57 -4.29 -12.28
CA TYR A 74 -18.84 -3.47 -13.46
C TYR A 74 -18.93 -4.30 -14.74
N ARG A 75 -19.94 -4.00 -15.55
CA ARG A 75 -20.16 -4.56 -16.89
C ARG A 75 -20.29 -3.42 -17.90
N ALA A 76 -20.27 -3.75 -19.18
CA ALA A 76 -20.45 -2.76 -20.25
C ALA A 76 -21.75 -1.95 -20.10
N VAL A 77 -22.84 -2.60 -19.68
CA VAL A 77 -24.15 -1.94 -19.45
C VAL A 77 -24.14 -0.94 -18.30
N ASP A 78 -23.20 -1.04 -17.36
CA ASP A 78 -23.08 -0.13 -16.21
C ASP A 78 -22.28 1.12 -16.59
N MET A 79 -21.59 1.11 -17.72
CA MET A 79 -20.71 2.18 -18.17
C MET A 79 -21.46 3.16 -19.08
N PRO A 80 -21.33 4.49 -18.86
CA PRO A 80 -21.92 5.48 -19.73
C PRO A 80 -21.33 5.39 -21.14
N ASP A 81 -22.20 5.47 -22.12
CA ASP A 81 -21.87 5.52 -23.57
C ASP A 81 -21.14 4.29 -24.14
N TRP A 82 -20.96 3.23 -23.35
CA TRP A 82 -20.45 1.97 -23.87
C TRP A 82 -21.55 1.16 -24.57
N PRO A 83 -21.17 0.31 -25.57
CA PRO A 83 -22.09 -0.68 -26.12
C PRO A 83 -22.62 -1.60 -25.00
N ASN A 84 -23.85 -2.06 -25.14
CA ASN A 84 -24.45 -2.97 -24.15
C ASN A 84 -23.93 -4.41 -24.24
N GLU A 85 -23.32 -4.75 -25.39
CA GLU A 85 -22.71 -6.04 -25.63
C GLU A 85 -21.48 -6.22 -24.74
N GLN A 86 -21.33 -7.38 -24.12
CA GLN A 86 -20.17 -7.69 -23.26
C GLN A 86 -19.49 -8.95 -23.76
N HIS A 87 -18.29 -8.81 -24.27
CA HIS A 87 -17.40 -9.93 -24.56
C HIS A 87 -16.64 -10.39 -23.32
N HIS A 88 -16.13 -11.62 -23.37
CA HIS A 88 -15.38 -12.23 -22.27
C HIS A 88 -14.08 -12.83 -22.77
N ALA A 89 -13.04 -12.73 -21.95
CA ALA A 89 -11.74 -13.30 -22.26
C ALA A 89 -11.34 -14.39 -21.25
N LEU A 90 -10.68 -15.44 -21.74
CA LEU A 90 -10.08 -16.53 -20.96
C LEU A 90 -8.60 -16.63 -21.31
N ILE A 91 -7.73 -16.74 -20.31
CA ILE A 91 -6.31 -16.97 -20.50
C ILE A 91 -6.00 -18.47 -20.43
N ILE A 92 -5.35 -19.03 -21.44
CA ILE A 92 -4.72 -20.35 -21.38
C ILE A 92 -3.34 -20.18 -20.76
N ARG A 93 -3.00 -21.04 -19.78
CA ARG A 93 -1.78 -20.92 -18.99
C ARG A 93 -0.98 -22.21 -18.96
N ALA A 94 0.34 -22.09 -18.79
CA ALA A 94 1.22 -23.23 -18.65
C ALA A 94 1.01 -23.95 -17.32
N SER A 95 0.82 -25.27 -17.37
CA SER A 95 0.67 -26.13 -16.20
C SER A 95 1.96 -26.89 -15.84
N ILE A 96 3.01 -26.80 -16.67
CA ILE A 96 4.31 -27.44 -16.51
C ILE A 96 5.40 -26.43 -16.90
N ALA A 97 6.45 -26.28 -16.08
CA ALA A 97 7.54 -25.31 -16.32
C ALA A 97 8.92 -25.98 -16.60
N ASN A 98 8.96 -27.27 -16.82
CA ASN A 98 10.19 -28.01 -17.12
C ASN A 98 10.06 -28.86 -18.39
N ARG A 99 9.19 -28.49 -19.31
CA ARG A 99 9.02 -29.11 -20.62
C ARG A 99 8.79 -28.07 -21.71
N VAL A 100 9.23 -28.39 -22.93
CA VAL A 100 9.00 -27.52 -24.09
C VAL A 100 7.51 -27.43 -24.40
N TYR A 101 6.97 -26.22 -24.52
CA TYR A 101 5.61 -25.98 -24.97
C TYR A 101 5.52 -26.19 -26.49
N LEU A 102 4.64 -27.09 -26.94
CA LEU A 102 4.45 -27.44 -28.35
C LEU A 102 3.21 -26.81 -28.98
N GLY A 103 2.30 -26.28 -28.19
CA GLY A 103 1.04 -25.72 -28.62
C GLY A 103 -0.10 -26.07 -27.67
N PHE A 104 -1.30 -25.65 -28.00
CA PHE A 104 -2.51 -26.04 -27.26
C PHE A 104 -3.61 -26.45 -28.24
N ASP A 105 -4.54 -27.27 -27.78
CA ASP A 105 -5.66 -27.77 -28.55
C ASP A 105 -6.98 -27.48 -27.84
N ILE A 106 -7.86 -26.75 -28.51
CA ILE A 106 -9.23 -26.44 -28.09
C ILE A 106 -10.27 -26.93 -29.10
N SER A 107 -9.87 -27.77 -30.09
CA SER A 107 -10.75 -28.29 -31.14
C SER A 107 -11.87 -29.20 -30.60
N PHE A 108 -11.70 -29.76 -29.39
CA PHE A 108 -12.73 -30.52 -28.70
C PHE A 108 -13.93 -29.70 -28.23
N LEU A 109 -13.84 -28.37 -28.26
CA LEU A 109 -14.98 -27.51 -27.93
C LEU A 109 -16.03 -27.55 -29.04
N PRO A 110 -17.33 -27.71 -28.74
CA PRO A 110 -18.40 -27.54 -29.70
C PRO A 110 -18.36 -26.19 -30.43
N ALA A 111 -18.85 -26.14 -31.65
CA ALA A 111 -18.79 -24.96 -32.50
C ALA A 111 -19.50 -23.74 -31.90
N ASP A 112 -20.54 -23.92 -31.11
CA ASP A 112 -21.32 -22.86 -30.42
C ASP A 112 -20.62 -22.25 -29.22
N ILE A 113 -19.48 -22.81 -28.80
CA ILE A 113 -18.65 -22.29 -27.67
C ILE A 113 -17.17 -22.14 -28.05
N GLN A 114 -16.86 -22.15 -29.34
CA GLN A 114 -15.51 -21.77 -29.81
C GLN A 114 -15.26 -20.28 -29.61
N PRO A 115 -14.02 -19.86 -29.25
CA PRO A 115 -13.67 -18.46 -29.25
C PRO A 115 -13.72 -17.87 -30.65
N TYR A 116 -14.22 -16.66 -30.83
CA TYR A 116 -14.22 -15.99 -32.14
C TYR A 116 -12.84 -15.44 -32.51
N LYS A 117 -11.94 -15.26 -31.53
CA LYS A 117 -10.53 -14.88 -31.71
C LYS A 117 -9.67 -15.59 -30.67
N VAL A 118 -8.54 -16.08 -31.12
CA VAL A 118 -7.44 -16.57 -30.31
C VAL A 118 -6.26 -15.62 -30.51
N ILE A 119 -5.65 -15.15 -29.42
CA ILE A 119 -4.49 -14.25 -29.44
C ILE A 119 -3.30 -15.02 -28.86
N THR A 120 -2.22 -15.13 -29.63
CA THR A 120 -1.00 -15.89 -29.31
C THR A 120 0.23 -14.99 -29.40
N ALA A 121 1.41 -15.52 -29.06
CA ALA A 121 2.68 -14.83 -29.22
C ALA A 121 2.93 -14.41 -30.68
N GLU A 122 2.48 -15.21 -31.65
CA GLU A 122 2.58 -14.89 -33.07
C GLU A 122 1.72 -13.66 -33.46
N ASP A 123 0.53 -13.50 -32.85
CA ASP A 123 -0.30 -12.29 -33.05
C ASP A 123 0.40 -11.05 -32.45
N LEU A 124 1.08 -11.17 -31.31
CA LEU A 124 1.85 -10.07 -30.74
C LEU A 124 2.98 -9.65 -31.66
N ALA A 125 3.79 -10.60 -32.14
CA ALA A 125 4.88 -10.35 -33.07
C ALA A 125 4.40 -9.72 -34.38
N ALA A 126 3.30 -10.24 -34.94
CA ALA A 126 2.72 -9.72 -36.18
C ALA A 126 2.18 -8.28 -36.08
N ASN A 127 1.80 -7.84 -34.87
CA ASN A 127 1.28 -6.52 -34.58
C ASN A 127 2.26 -5.61 -33.83
N ASN A 128 3.52 -6.04 -33.68
CA ASN A 128 4.56 -5.31 -32.91
C ASN A 128 4.09 -4.86 -31.53
N ILE A 129 3.48 -5.79 -30.78
CA ILE A 129 2.99 -5.54 -29.42
C ILE A 129 4.06 -5.99 -28.44
N ASP A 130 4.56 -5.03 -27.66
CA ASP A 130 5.47 -5.26 -26.54
C ASP A 130 4.92 -4.53 -25.31
N LEU A 131 4.25 -5.24 -24.44
CA LEU A 131 3.48 -4.64 -23.34
C LEU A 131 4.15 -4.79 -21.96
N ILE A 132 5.28 -5.50 -21.83
CA ILE A 132 5.81 -5.88 -20.50
C ILE A 132 7.30 -5.55 -20.31
N GLU A 133 7.82 -4.50 -20.89
CA GLU A 133 9.21 -4.08 -20.62
C GLU A 133 9.47 -3.77 -19.13
N GLU A 134 8.47 -3.24 -18.41
CA GLU A 134 8.63 -2.79 -17.01
C GLU A 134 8.87 -3.94 -16.02
N PHE A 135 8.30 -5.13 -16.29
CA PHE A 135 8.41 -6.28 -15.39
C PHE A 135 9.11 -7.50 -16.01
N GLY A 136 9.73 -7.32 -17.16
CA GLY A 136 10.53 -8.34 -17.84
C GLY A 136 9.73 -9.51 -18.43
N GLY A 137 10.22 -10.07 -19.51
CA GLY A 137 9.70 -11.27 -20.13
C GLY A 137 8.60 -11.08 -21.17
N ASN A 138 8.33 -12.13 -21.94
CA ASN A 138 7.30 -12.12 -22.99
C ASN A 138 5.90 -12.24 -22.37
N MET A 139 4.95 -11.46 -22.85
CA MET A 139 3.54 -11.53 -22.42
C MET A 139 2.96 -12.94 -22.59
N LEU A 140 3.15 -13.51 -23.78
CA LEU A 140 2.64 -14.83 -24.10
C LEU A 140 3.81 -15.75 -24.47
N LEU A 141 3.74 -17.01 -24.00
CA LEU A 141 4.75 -18.02 -24.26
C LEU A 141 4.77 -18.41 -25.74
N GLU A 142 5.94 -18.32 -26.33
CA GLU A 142 6.16 -18.76 -27.71
C GLU A 142 6.22 -20.29 -27.82
N LYS A 143 5.66 -20.81 -28.88
CA LYS A 143 5.77 -22.25 -29.24
C LYS A 143 7.25 -22.65 -29.43
N GLY A 144 7.63 -23.79 -28.87
CA GLY A 144 9.02 -24.27 -28.89
C GLY A 144 9.88 -23.78 -27.72
N LYS A 145 9.35 -22.96 -26.80
CA LYS A 145 10.04 -22.52 -25.58
C LYS A 145 9.58 -23.31 -24.37
N THR A 146 10.44 -23.41 -23.37
CA THR A 146 10.06 -23.92 -22.05
C THR A 146 9.47 -22.76 -21.26
N PRO A 147 8.33 -22.95 -20.55
CA PRO A 147 7.78 -21.89 -19.70
C PRO A 147 8.78 -21.40 -18.66
N ASP A 148 8.79 -20.09 -18.43
CA ASP A 148 9.61 -19.47 -17.39
C ASP A 148 9.15 -19.87 -15.99
N TYR A 149 7.84 -20.08 -15.81
CA TYR A 149 7.21 -20.41 -14.54
C TYR A 149 5.84 -21.05 -14.76
N LEU A 150 5.34 -21.68 -13.71
CA LEU A 150 4.00 -22.27 -13.68
C LEU A 150 2.93 -21.15 -13.74
N GLY A 151 1.98 -21.29 -14.63
CA GLY A 151 0.94 -20.30 -14.86
C GLY A 151 1.30 -19.23 -15.91
N GLN A 152 2.46 -19.30 -16.55
CA GLN A 152 2.80 -18.39 -17.64
C GLN A 152 1.74 -18.42 -18.72
N GLU A 153 1.36 -17.25 -19.17
CA GLU A 153 0.29 -17.04 -20.12
C GLU A 153 0.71 -17.55 -21.52
N ILE A 154 -0.19 -18.31 -22.18
CA ILE A 154 0.05 -18.92 -23.49
C ILE A 154 -0.79 -18.24 -24.57
N ALA A 155 -2.09 -18.03 -24.30
CA ALA A 155 -3.02 -17.43 -25.24
C ALA A 155 -4.18 -16.76 -24.50
N VAL A 156 -4.79 -15.78 -25.19
CA VAL A 156 -6.04 -15.13 -24.74
C VAL A 156 -7.16 -15.48 -25.72
N LEU A 157 -8.20 -16.11 -25.22
CA LEU A 157 -9.38 -16.53 -26.00
C LEU A 157 -10.52 -15.53 -25.82
N LEU A 158 -11.09 -15.01 -26.91
CA LEU A 158 -12.19 -14.05 -26.87
C LEU A 158 -13.50 -14.72 -27.25
N PHE A 159 -14.53 -14.51 -26.42
CA PHE A 159 -15.89 -15.02 -26.62
C PHE A 159 -16.87 -13.85 -26.69
N ASP A 160 -17.89 -13.97 -27.54
CA ASP A 160 -18.93 -12.95 -27.74
C ASP A 160 -20.02 -12.96 -26.67
N SER A 161 -20.11 -14.04 -25.89
CA SER A 161 -21.12 -14.16 -24.83
C SER A 161 -20.59 -14.81 -23.57
N PHE A 162 -21.20 -14.46 -22.45
CA PHE A 162 -20.90 -15.10 -21.15
C PHE A 162 -21.22 -16.60 -21.17
N ALA A 163 -22.28 -17.00 -21.88
CA ALA A 163 -22.70 -18.39 -21.96
C ALA A 163 -21.65 -19.28 -22.67
N ALA A 164 -21.12 -18.79 -23.79
CA ALA A 164 -20.05 -19.49 -24.53
C ALA A 164 -18.76 -19.55 -23.69
N PHE A 165 -18.33 -18.40 -23.15
CA PHE A 165 -17.18 -18.30 -22.26
C PHE A 165 -17.27 -19.28 -21.09
N ASN A 166 -18.38 -19.27 -20.35
CA ASN A 166 -18.51 -20.09 -19.12
C ASN A 166 -18.52 -21.61 -19.42
N LYS A 167 -19.19 -22.00 -20.51
CA LYS A 167 -19.17 -23.41 -20.95
C LYS A 167 -17.77 -23.83 -21.44
N ALA A 168 -17.08 -22.99 -22.21
CA ALA A 168 -15.72 -23.25 -22.69
C ALA A 168 -14.74 -23.34 -21.52
N LYS A 169 -14.80 -22.37 -20.58
CA LYS A 169 -13.99 -22.36 -19.35
C LYS A 169 -14.17 -23.67 -18.56
N GLY A 170 -15.40 -24.12 -18.35
CA GLY A 170 -15.68 -25.38 -17.63
C GLY A 170 -15.13 -26.65 -18.29
N ARG A 171 -14.85 -26.61 -19.61
CA ARG A 171 -14.21 -27.72 -20.37
C ARG A 171 -12.70 -27.61 -20.45
N ILE A 172 -12.15 -26.42 -20.40
CA ILE A 172 -10.71 -26.12 -20.48
C ILE A 172 -10.06 -26.21 -19.10
N GLN A 173 -10.67 -25.58 -18.10
CA GLN A 173 -10.17 -25.58 -16.74
C GLN A 173 -10.07 -27.03 -16.22
N PHE A 174 -8.94 -27.41 -15.67
CA PHE A 174 -8.62 -28.77 -15.22
C PHE A 174 -8.42 -29.85 -16.32
N ASN A 175 -8.54 -29.49 -17.59
CA ASN A 175 -8.22 -30.43 -18.69
C ASN A 175 -6.72 -30.36 -18.99
N LYS A 176 -5.99 -31.39 -18.61
CA LYS A 176 -4.52 -31.48 -18.77
C LYS A 176 -4.06 -31.63 -20.22
N ASP A 177 -4.95 -32.04 -21.13
CA ASP A 177 -4.62 -32.29 -22.53
C ASP A 177 -4.72 -31.02 -23.39
N VAL A 178 -5.21 -29.90 -22.82
CA VAL A 178 -5.32 -28.62 -23.54
C VAL A 178 -3.96 -28.11 -23.96
N VAL A 179 -2.97 -28.09 -23.06
CA VAL A 179 -1.61 -27.63 -23.36
C VAL A 179 -0.72 -28.82 -23.62
N GLN A 180 -0.06 -28.81 -24.78
CA GLN A 180 0.79 -29.88 -25.24
C GLN A 180 2.26 -29.59 -24.95
N TYR A 181 2.94 -30.57 -24.37
CA TYR A 181 4.35 -30.47 -24.01
C TYR A 181 5.19 -31.52 -24.69
N GLY A 182 6.41 -31.17 -25.04
CA GLY A 182 7.43 -32.02 -25.63
C GLY A 182 8.45 -32.57 -24.62
N GLU A 183 9.70 -32.47 -24.99
CA GLU A 183 10.81 -32.98 -24.19
C GLU A 183 10.92 -32.27 -22.83
N GLN A 184 11.42 -33.02 -21.86
CA GLN A 184 11.76 -32.47 -20.55
C GLN A 184 13.05 -31.63 -20.66
N THR A 185 13.05 -30.47 -20.05
CA THR A 185 14.17 -29.53 -19.99
C THR A 185 14.52 -29.21 -18.54
N ALA A 186 15.64 -28.53 -18.31
CA ALA A 186 15.89 -27.91 -17.02
C ALA A 186 14.83 -26.82 -16.72
N VAL A 187 14.61 -26.53 -15.44
CA VAL A 187 13.77 -25.41 -15.02
C VAL A 187 14.44 -24.10 -15.43
N VAL A 188 13.73 -23.27 -16.19
CA VAL A 188 14.29 -22.03 -16.73
C VAL A 188 14.70 -21.06 -15.62
N ALA A 189 13.94 -21.02 -14.52
CA ALA A 189 14.25 -20.18 -13.37
C ALA A 189 15.61 -20.48 -12.73
N ASP A 190 16.06 -21.72 -12.75
CA ASP A 190 17.36 -22.12 -12.16
C ASP A 190 18.57 -21.57 -12.95
N ALA A 191 18.35 -21.23 -14.23
CA ALA A 191 19.40 -20.67 -15.10
C ALA A 191 19.37 -19.14 -15.13
N LYS A 192 18.40 -18.48 -14.50
CA LYS A 192 18.28 -17.02 -14.47
C LYS A 192 19.12 -16.41 -13.37
N ASP A 193 19.63 -15.21 -13.65
CA ASP A 193 20.27 -14.38 -12.64
C ASP A 193 19.25 -13.95 -11.57
N PRO A 194 19.69 -13.74 -10.34
CA PRO A 194 18.85 -13.15 -9.30
C PRO A 194 18.19 -11.84 -9.74
N TYR A 195 17.00 -11.59 -9.26
CA TYR A 195 16.28 -10.35 -9.56
C TYR A 195 16.93 -9.13 -8.90
N ALA A 196 17.48 -9.31 -7.71
CA ALA A 196 18.20 -8.27 -6.99
C ALA A 196 19.08 -8.86 -5.90
N ALA A 197 20.14 -8.15 -5.53
CA ALA A 197 20.93 -8.40 -4.36
C ALA A 197 21.25 -7.10 -3.64
N TRP A 198 21.26 -7.17 -2.31
CA TRP A 198 21.54 -6.06 -1.42
C TRP A 198 22.55 -6.46 -0.35
N ARG A 199 23.43 -5.54 0.01
CA ARG A 199 24.26 -5.67 1.18
C ARG A 199 24.29 -4.37 1.96
N ILE A 200 23.90 -4.41 3.23
CA ILE A 200 23.83 -3.26 4.13
C ILE A 200 24.88 -3.46 5.21
N VAL A 201 25.84 -2.55 5.28
CA VAL A 201 26.93 -2.60 6.24
C VAL A 201 26.95 -1.32 7.07
N ARG A 202 27.06 -1.49 8.39
CA ARG A 202 27.29 -0.42 9.35
C ARG A 202 28.46 -0.79 10.26
N GLU A 203 29.30 0.18 10.54
CA GLU A 203 30.31 0.12 11.60
C GLU A 203 30.24 1.41 12.43
N GLU A 204 30.00 1.29 13.73
CA GLU A 204 30.06 2.40 14.68
C GLU A 204 31.51 2.85 14.84
N GLY A 205 31.79 4.11 14.54
CA GLY A 205 33.11 4.67 14.67
C GLY A 205 33.60 4.68 16.13
N PRO A 206 34.89 4.46 16.38
CA PRO A 206 35.46 4.70 17.69
C PRO A 206 35.16 6.13 18.16
N LEU A 207 35.19 6.37 19.48
CA LEU A 207 34.96 7.67 20.09
C LEU A 207 35.67 8.80 19.35
N GLY A 208 34.93 9.72 18.73
CA GLY A 208 35.40 10.86 17.99
C GLY A 208 35.64 10.64 16.48
N LEU A 209 35.33 9.43 15.95
CA LEU A 209 35.31 9.16 14.52
C LEU A 209 33.86 9.00 14.03
N ALA A 210 33.66 9.30 12.75
CA ALA A 210 32.34 9.12 12.13
C ALA A 210 32.01 7.64 11.90
N ASP A 211 30.75 7.27 12.09
CA ASP A 211 30.25 5.96 11.71
C ASP A 211 30.40 5.73 10.19
N HIS A 212 30.55 4.48 9.81
CA HIS A 212 30.50 4.04 8.42
C HIS A 212 29.12 3.44 8.10
N TYR A 213 28.58 3.81 6.96
CA TYR A 213 27.37 3.23 6.38
C TYR A 213 27.56 2.97 4.89
N SER A 214 27.23 1.77 4.42
CA SER A 214 27.16 1.47 3.00
C SER A 214 25.97 0.57 2.69
N THR A 215 25.31 0.88 1.58
CA THR A 215 24.27 0.04 0.97
C THR A 215 24.71 -0.25 -0.45
N LEU A 216 25.09 -1.50 -0.69
CA LEU A 216 25.52 -1.99 -2.00
C LEU A 216 24.34 -2.69 -2.65
N GLN A 217 24.16 -2.45 -3.95
CA GLN A 217 22.98 -2.90 -4.70
C GLN A 217 23.43 -3.54 -6.00
N ASP A 218 22.82 -4.67 -6.35
CA ASP A 218 23.07 -5.36 -7.59
C ASP A 218 21.86 -6.17 -8.04
N GLY A 219 21.68 -6.40 -9.36
CA GLY A 219 20.58 -7.17 -9.90
C GLY A 219 20.04 -6.65 -11.22
N LEU A 220 18.77 -6.91 -11.55
CA LEU A 220 18.16 -6.48 -12.81
C LEU A 220 18.10 -4.96 -12.96
N PHE A 221 17.89 -4.23 -11.87
CA PHE A 221 17.91 -2.77 -11.83
C PHE A 221 19.32 -2.20 -11.67
N PHE A 222 20.29 -3.05 -11.33
CA PHE A 222 21.68 -2.71 -11.04
C PHE A 222 22.58 -3.78 -11.67
N PRO A 223 23.07 -3.57 -12.90
CA PRO A 223 23.58 -4.63 -13.77
C PRO A 223 25.06 -5.01 -13.51
N ASN A 224 25.43 -5.43 -12.31
CA ASN A 224 26.77 -5.91 -11.99
C ASN A 224 26.73 -7.25 -11.24
N TYR A 225 26.00 -8.20 -11.80
CA TYR A 225 25.76 -9.48 -11.17
C TYR A 225 26.54 -10.59 -11.87
N VAL A 226 27.34 -11.35 -11.11
CA VAL A 226 28.10 -12.49 -11.63
C VAL A 226 27.81 -13.71 -10.76
N GLU A 227 27.49 -14.85 -11.39
CA GLU A 227 27.33 -16.15 -10.74
C GLU A 227 26.35 -16.16 -9.55
N ARG A 228 25.20 -15.47 -9.66
CA ARG A 228 24.19 -15.33 -8.61
C ARG A 228 24.70 -14.67 -7.33
N ARG A 229 25.72 -13.84 -7.44
CA ARG A 229 26.27 -13.05 -6.33
C ARG A 229 26.55 -11.62 -6.79
N PRO A 230 26.35 -10.62 -5.93
CA PRO A 230 26.72 -9.26 -6.26
C PRO A 230 28.21 -9.14 -6.53
N VAL A 231 28.58 -8.35 -7.51
CA VAL A 231 29.96 -7.97 -7.75
C VAL A 231 30.33 -6.87 -6.76
N TRP A 232 30.94 -7.26 -5.65
CA TRP A 232 31.41 -6.32 -4.65
C TRP A 232 32.64 -5.58 -5.12
N PRO A 233 32.83 -4.29 -4.73
CA PRO A 233 34.05 -3.57 -5.01
C PRO A 233 35.29 -4.30 -4.50
N ASP A 234 36.36 -4.29 -5.29
CA ASP A 234 37.65 -4.87 -4.90
C ASP A 234 38.21 -4.17 -3.67
N ALA A 235 38.72 -4.96 -2.71
CA ALA A 235 39.19 -4.47 -1.42
C ALA A 235 40.60 -3.87 -1.45
N GLU A 236 41.38 -4.03 -2.52
CA GLU A 236 42.83 -3.67 -2.54
C GLU A 236 43.12 -2.16 -2.37
N ASN A 237 42.18 -1.26 -2.74
CA ASN A 237 42.36 0.20 -2.59
C ASN A 237 41.34 0.82 -1.66
N SER A 238 41.03 0.17 -0.60
CA SER A 238 39.71 0.15 -0.02
C SER A 238 39.27 1.33 0.84
N MET A 239 40.17 2.14 1.38
CA MET A 239 39.76 3.12 2.39
C MET A 239 39.18 4.44 1.83
N ALA A 240 39.38 4.69 0.55
CA ALA A 240 38.77 5.85 -0.12
C ALA A 240 37.39 5.57 -0.74
N ASP A 241 37.07 4.30 -0.98
CA ASP A 241 35.82 3.86 -1.59
C ASP A 241 34.84 3.34 -0.52
N ASN A 242 33.60 3.84 -0.54
CA ASN A 242 32.60 3.49 0.47
C ASN A 242 32.23 1.99 0.48
N GLY A 243 32.13 1.39 -0.69
CA GLY A 243 31.83 -0.04 -0.83
C GLY A 243 32.98 -0.92 -0.32
N LYS A 244 34.23 -0.56 -0.64
CA LYS A 244 35.41 -1.28 -0.20
C LYS A 244 35.59 -1.20 1.32
N ARG A 245 35.32 -0.05 1.92
CA ARG A 245 35.27 0.09 3.38
C ARG A 245 34.17 -0.76 4.01
N GLY A 246 33.01 -0.81 3.39
CA GLY A 246 31.91 -1.69 3.82
C GLY A 246 32.36 -3.15 3.83
N MET A 247 33.00 -3.64 2.77
CA MET A 247 33.54 -4.99 2.71
C MET A 247 34.55 -5.28 3.84
N TYR A 248 35.48 -4.35 4.09
CA TYR A 248 36.42 -4.48 5.18
C TYR A 248 35.73 -4.61 6.54
N TYR A 249 34.78 -3.75 6.86
CA TYR A 249 34.02 -3.81 8.14
C TYR A 249 33.15 -5.06 8.27
N ALA A 250 32.54 -5.50 7.18
CA ALA A 250 31.80 -6.76 7.15
C ALA A 250 32.71 -7.96 7.52
N GLU A 251 33.90 -8.06 6.94
CA GLU A 251 34.90 -9.10 7.28
C GLU A 251 35.32 -9.04 8.74
N GLN A 252 35.59 -7.82 9.27
CA GLN A 252 35.93 -7.63 10.68
C GLN A 252 34.80 -8.09 11.61
N LEU A 253 33.54 -7.75 11.30
CA LEU A 253 32.40 -8.17 12.09
C LEU A 253 32.22 -9.70 12.07
N GLN A 254 32.33 -10.33 10.89
CA GLN A 254 32.26 -11.79 10.77
C GLN A 254 33.36 -12.49 11.59
N ASN A 255 34.57 -11.95 11.56
CA ASN A 255 35.67 -12.46 12.38
C ASN A 255 35.37 -12.31 13.88
N ASP A 256 34.86 -11.17 14.33
CA ASP A 256 34.48 -10.93 15.72
C ASP A 256 33.38 -11.88 16.18
N VAL A 257 32.33 -12.04 15.39
CA VAL A 257 31.22 -12.98 15.68
C VAL A 257 31.73 -14.42 15.84
N ALA A 258 32.70 -14.82 15.05
CA ALA A 258 33.28 -16.17 15.09
C ALA A 258 34.25 -16.41 16.25
N ASN A 259 34.95 -15.36 16.78
CA ASN A 259 36.12 -15.54 17.61
C ASN A 259 36.10 -14.79 18.97
N ARG A 260 35.10 -13.96 19.25
CA ARG A 260 35.00 -13.17 20.50
C ARG A 260 34.40 -13.98 21.63
N ASP A 261 35.19 -14.34 22.61
CA ASP A 261 34.76 -15.12 23.79
C ASP A 261 33.85 -14.33 24.76
N ASP A 262 33.93 -12.99 24.75
CA ASP A 262 33.12 -12.11 25.59
C ASP A 262 31.72 -11.84 24.97
N TRP A 263 31.46 -12.33 23.77
CA TRP A 263 30.15 -12.24 23.12
C TRP A 263 29.36 -13.52 23.29
N PHE A 264 28.05 -13.35 23.49
CA PHE A 264 27.06 -14.39 23.29
C PHE A 264 26.50 -14.24 21.87
N VAL A 265 26.61 -15.25 21.05
CA VAL A 265 26.11 -15.26 19.68
C VAL A 265 24.96 -16.24 19.56
N LEU A 266 23.79 -15.74 19.18
CA LEU A 266 22.63 -16.55 18.78
C LEU A 266 22.64 -16.74 17.27
N ASP A 267 22.85 -17.98 16.81
CA ASP A 267 22.87 -18.35 15.39
C ASP A 267 21.62 -19.17 15.05
N ARG A 268 20.72 -18.64 14.22
CA ARG A 268 19.45 -19.29 13.87
C ARG A 268 19.04 -19.01 12.43
N THR A 269 18.41 -20.01 11.82
CA THR A 269 17.79 -19.86 10.48
C THR A 269 16.28 -19.87 10.60
N TYR A 270 15.63 -18.79 10.15
CA TYR A 270 14.18 -18.65 10.12
C TYR A 270 13.65 -18.80 8.70
N GLN A 271 12.46 -19.40 8.59
CA GLN A 271 11.78 -19.57 7.30
C GLN A 271 10.34 -19.07 7.38
N THR A 272 9.91 -18.36 6.35
CA THR A 272 8.51 -17.96 6.18
C THR A 272 7.92 -18.55 4.91
N GLN A 273 6.63 -18.79 4.94
CA GLN A 273 5.88 -19.40 3.84
C GLN A 273 5.39 -18.38 2.81
N SER A 274 5.00 -18.91 1.65
CA SER A 274 4.15 -18.19 0.69
C SER A 274 2.69 -18.23 1.15
N ILE A 275 1.98 -17.11 1.01
CA ILE A 275 0.55 -17.03 1.29
C ILE A 275 -0.18 -16.24 0.20
N GLU A 276 -1.48 -16.51 0.05
CA GLU A 276 -2.42 -15.75 -0.76
C GLU A 276 -2.85 -14.50 0.00
N PRO A 277 -2.84 -13.31 -0.61
CA PRO A 277 -3.30 -12.06 0.03
C PRO A 277 -4.76 -12.07 0.47
N MET A 278 -5.58 -12.95 -0.11
CA MET A 278 -6.99 -13.14 0.22
C MET A 278 -7.86 -11.90 0.08
N ALA A 279 -7.53 -10.99 -0.85
CA ALA A 279 -8.48 -9.96 -1.23
C ALA A 279 -9.81 -10.61 -1.61
N PHE A 280 -10.91 -10.14 -1.03
CA PHE A 280 -12.23 -10.76 -1.26
C PHE A 280 -12.64 -10.66 -2.72
N GLU A 281 -12.27 -9.58 -3.39
CA GLU A 281 -12.38 -9.39 -4.83
C GLU A 281 -11.11 -9.92 -5.54
N PRO A 282 -11.19 -10.98 -6.37
CA PRO A 282 -10.13 -11.36 -7.29
C PRO A 282 -9.83 -10.27 -8.32
N GLU A 283 -8.68 -10.33 -8.97
CA GLU A 283 -8.31 -9.41 -10.04
C GLU A 283 -9.32 -9.41 -11.17
N SER A 284 -9.60 -8.22 -11.70
CA SER A 284 -10.56 -8.02 -12.79
C SER A 284 -10.21 -6.81 -13.64
N TYR A 285 -10.61 -6.89 -14.90
CA TYR A 285 -10.49 -5.84 -15.90
C TYR A 285 -11.76 -5.84 -16.76
N ASN A 286 -12.22 -4.66 -17.14
CA ASN A 286 -13.22 -4.48 -18.18
C ASN A 286 -12.77 -3.31 -19.06
N GLY A 287 -12.70 -3.49 -20.38
CA GLY A 287 -12.20 -2.45 -21.27
C GLY A 287 -12.91 -2.40 -22.59
N TRP A 288 -12.93 -1.22 -23.18
CA TRP A 288 -13.50 -0.97 -24.49
C TRP A 288 -12.62 -0.01 -25.29
N TYR A 289 -12.17 -0.48 -26.47
CA TYR A 289 -11.56 0.38 -27.43
C TYR A 289 -12.63 0.96 -28.36
N ASP A 290 -13.07 2.20 -28.06
CA ASP A 290 -13.89 2.99 -28.97
C ASP A 290 -13.05 3.49 -30.15
N ARG A 291 -13.14 2.76 -31.26
CA ARG A 291 -12.39 3.09 -32.49
C ARG A 291 -12.87 4.38 -33.15
N ALA A 292 -14.13 4.76 -32.96
CA ALA A 292 -14.69 6.00 -33.49
C ALA A 292 -14.17 7.22 -32.73
N ALA A 293 -14.18 7.17 -31.42
CA ALA A 293 -13.64 8.21 -30.54
C ALA A 293 -12.10 8.14 -30.41
N LYS A 294 -11.48 7.06 -30.90
CA LYS A 294 -10.03 6.77 -30.73
C LYS A 294 -9.61 6.74 -29.25
N THR A 295 -10.48 6.20 -28.39
CA THR A 295 -10.31 6.18 -26.94
C THR A 295 -10.33 4.75 -26.41
N LEU A 296 -9.35 4.39 -25.60
CA LEU A 296 -9.35 3.17 -24.82
C LEU A 296 -9.89 3.46 -23.42
N HIS A 297 -11.02 2.87 -23.10
CA HIS A 297 -11.63 2.93 -21.79
C HIS A 297 -11.25 1.68 -21.00
N ILE A 298 -10.85 1.86 -19.73
CA ILE A 298 -10.40 0.79 -18.85
C ILE A 298 -11.08 0.92 -17.49
N VAL A 299 -11.69 -0.15 -17.02
CA VAL A 299 -12.13 -0.31 -15.62
C VAL A 299 -11.25 -1.36 -14.98
N ILE A 300 -10.53 -0.99 -13.93
CA ILE A 300 -9.53 -1.85 -13.28
C ILE A 300 -9.63 -1.79 -11.76
N SER A 301 -9.49 -2.95 -11.11
CA SER A 301 -9.32 -3.06 -9.67
C SER A 301 -7.84 -2.90 -9.29
N SER A 302 -7.34 -1.67 -9.18
CA SER A 302 -5.92 -1.37 -8.90
C SER A 302 -5.75 -0.36 -7.77
N GLN A 303 -4.73 -0.55 -6.95
CA GLN A 303 -4.27 0.42 -5.95
C GLN A 303 -3.45 1.56 -6.58
N SER A 304 -3.06 1.41 -7.85
CA SER A 304 -2.18 2.31 -8.60
C SER A 304 -2.90 2.99 -9.77
N ALA A 305 -4.12 3.48 -9.57
CA ALA A 305 -4.95 4.06 -10.62
C ALA A 305 -4.23 5.17 -11.40
N GLN A 306 -3.65 6.13 -10.68
CA GLN A 306 -2.95 7.27 -11.27
C GLN A 306 -1.69 6.82 -12.00
N HIS A 307 -0.88 5.96 -11.39
CA HIS A 307 0.30 5.40 -12.01
C HIS A 307 -0.05 4.63 -13.28
N PHE A 308 -1.05 3.76 -13.21
CA PHE A 308 -1.54 3.00 -14.37
C PHE A 308 -2.06 3.92 -15.50
N TYR A 309 -2.73 5.03 -15.16
CA TYR A 309 -3.18 6.03 -16.13
C TYR A 309 -2.01 6.59 -16.95
N TYR A 310 -0.94 7.01 -16.28
CA TYR A 310 0.24 7.55 -16.97
C TYR A 310 1.01 6.49 -17.79
N HIS A 311 1.09 5.26 -17.30
CA HIS A 311 1.83 4.18 -17.98
C HIS A 311 1.04 3.49 -19.10
N ALA A 312 -0.29 3.45 -19.04
CA ALA A 312 -1.12 2.79 -20.07
C ALA A 312 -0.86 3.33 -21.48
N GLY A 313 -0.64 4.63 -21.62
CA GLY A 313 -0.30 5.27 -22.89
C GLY A 313 1.02 4.79 -23.47
N HIS A 314 2.05 4.58 -22.67
CA HIS A 314 3.36 4.10 -23.13
C HIS A 314 3.32 2.65 -23.60
N VAL A 315 2.56 1.82 -22.89
CA VAL A 315 2.36 0.40 -23.22
C VAL A 315 1.72 0.21 -24.59
N ILE A 316 0.81 1.11 -24.98
CA ILE A 316 0.05 1.03 -26.22
C ILE A 316 0.80 1.65 -27.41
N ALA A 317 1.65 2.62 -27.17
CA ALA A 317 2.27 3.48 -28.18
C ALA A 317 3.11 2.73 -29.24
N LYS A 318 3.62 1.55 -28.92
CA LYS A 318 4.46 0.74 -29.82
C LYS A 318 3.68 -0.17 -30.75
N SER A 319 2.34 -0.30 -30.62
CA SER A 319 1.56 -1.21 -31.47
C SER A 319 0.83 -0.52 -32.61
N PRO A 320 0.94 -1.02 -33.86
CA PRO A 320 0.15 -0.51 -34.99
C PRO A 320 -1.36 -0.58 -34.76
N LEU A 321 -1.86 -1.57 -34.04
CA LEU A 321 -3.28 -1.67 -33.68
C LEU A 321 -3.75 -0.53 -32.79
N ALA A 322 -2.84 0.07 -32.05
CA ALA A 322 -3.08 1.15 -31.12
C ALA A 322 -2.67 2.53 -31.64
N SER A 323 -2.11 2.61 -32.87
CA SER A 323 -1.62 3.88 -33.44
C SER A 323 -2.68 4.96 -33.52
N ASP A 324 -3.94 4.56 -33.54
CA ASP A 324 -5.09 5.46 -33.58
C ASP A 324 -5.62 5.85 -32.17
N ILE A 325 -5.15 5.21 -31.09
CA ILE A 325 -5.57 5.59 -29.73
C ILE A 325 -4.97 6.96 -29.41
N LYS A 326 -5.84 7.92 -29.12
CA LYS A 326 -5.45 9.29 -28.74
C LYS A 326 -5.69 9.57 -27.28
N ASN A 327 -6.61 8.84 -26.67
CA ASN A 327 -6.99 9.01 -25.28
C ASN A 327 -7.06 7.65 -24.58
N VAL A 328 -6.64 7.61 -23.34
CA VAL A 328 -6.86 6.49 -22.43
C VAL A 328 -7.63 7.02 -21.23
N VAL A 329 -8.74 6.38 -20.91
CA VAL A 329 -9.58 6.73 -19.75
C VAL A 329 -9.55 5.57 -18.78
N VAL A 330 -8.99 5.79 -17.62
CA VAL A 330 -8.85 4.77 -16.58
C VAL A 330 -9.83 5.05 -15.47
N HIS A 331 -10.63 4.03 -15.15
CA HIS A 331 -11.58 4.05 -14.07
C HIS A 331 -11.15 3.03 -13.02
N THR A 332 -10.91 3.49 -11.81
CA THR A 332 -10.65 2.61 -10.68
C THR A 332 -11.78 2.81 -9.67
N PRO A 333 -12.79 1.94 -9.73
CA PRO A 333 -13.86 1.94 -8.74
C PRO A 333 -13.31 1.50 -7.38
N TYR A 334 -14.18 1.46 -6.39
CA TYR A 334 -13.86 0.83 -5.12
C TYR A 334 -13.34 -0.60 -5.32
N ILE A 335 -12.27 -0.96 -4.65
CA ILE A 335 -11.71 -2.31 -4.73
C ILE A 335 -12.03 -3.12 -3.47
N GLY A 336 -12.40 -4.38 -3.66
CA GLY A 336 -12.79 -5.32 -2.61
C GLY A 336 -11.59 -5.96 -1.91
N GLY A 337 -10.70 -5.10 -1.37
CA GLY A 337 -9.43 -5.48 -0.78
C GLY A 337 -8.27 -5.43 -1.77
N GLY A 338 -7.11 -5.01 -1.30
CA GLY A 338 -5.89 -4.95 -2.09
C GLY A 338 -4.71 -5.59 -1.39
N PHE A 339 -4.47 -5.19 -0.15
CA PHE A 339 -3.38 -5.67 0.72
C PHE A 339 -1.98 -5.57 0.09
N GLY A 340 -1.80 -4.71 -0.93
CA GLY A 340 -0.61 -4.58 -1.74
C GLY A 340 -0.61 -5.43 -3.02
N ALA A 341 -1.37 -6.51 -3.10
CA ALA A 341 -1.39 -7.41 -4.24
C ALA A 341 -1.97 -6.80 -5.53
N LYS A 342 -2.75 -5.72 -5.41
CA LYS A 342 -3.30 -4.96 -6.53
C LYS A 342 -2.54 -3.65 -6.78
N ASP A 343 -1.35 -3.51 -6.22
CA ASP A 343 -0.51 -2.33 -6.40
C ASP A 343 0.01 -2.26 -7.84
N HIS A 344 0.71 -3.31 -8.31
CA HIS A 344 1.22 -3.41 -9.67
C HIS A 344 0.83 -4.76 -10.28
N THR A 345 -0.46 -4.92 -10.55
CA THR A 345 -0.96 -6.14 -11.19
C THR A 345 -0.68 -6.12 -12.68
N GLN A 346 -0.09 -7.20 -13.19
CA GLN A 346 0.09 -7.39 -14.62
C GLN A 346 -1.18 -7.84 -15.34
N PHE A 347 -2.19 -8.20 -14.61
CA PHE A 347 -3.48 -8.67 -15.13
C PHE A 347 -4.13 -7.67 -16.09
N ALA A 348 -3.98 -6.37 -15.79
CA ALA A 348 -4.48 -5.28 -16.62
C ALA A 348 -3.91 -5.28 -18.04
N TYR A 349 -2.65 -5.65 -18.23
CA TYR A 349 -2.02 -5.66 -19.56
C TYR A 349 -2.65 -6.70 -20.48
N TYR A 350 -3.04 -7.87 -19.95
CA TYR A 350 -3.82 -8.85 -20.71
C TYR A 350 -5.22 -8.36 -21.06
N GLY A 351 -5.82 -7.54 -20.19
CA GLY A 351 -7.08 -6.86 -20.47
C GLY A 351 -6.95 -5.84 -21.62
N ILE A 352 -5.91 -5.01 -21.61
CA ILE A 352 -5.59 -4.07 -22.68
C ILE A 352 -5.40 -4.84 -23.99
N LEU A 353 -4.59 -5.90 -23.98
CA LEU A 353 -4.38 -6.77 -25.12
C LEU A 353 -5.70 -7.30 -25.67
N ALA A 354 -6.57 -7.84 -24.81
CA ALA A 354 -7.89 -8.32 -25.20
C ALA A 354 -8.73 -7.22 -25.85
N SER A 355 -8.73 -5.98 -25.30
CA SER A 355 -9.46 -4.83 -25.84
C SER A 355 -9.01 -4.41 -27.24
N MET A 356 -7.73 -4.55 -27.55
CA MET A 356 -7.18 -4.23 -28.87
C MET A 356 -7.73 -5.14 -29.98
N PHE A 357 -8.03 -6.41 -29.67
CA PHE A 357 -8.57 -7.40 -30.59
C PHE A 357 -10.08 -7.59 -30.50
N ALA A 358 -10.72 -7.11 -29.44
CA ALA A 358 -12.14 -7.28 -29.24
C ALA A 358 -12.98 -6.39 -30.16
N LYS A 359 -14.19 -6.86 -30.48
CA LYS A 359 -15.18 -6.14 -31.30
C LYS A 359 -16.15 -5.31 -30.47
N ALA A 360 -16.23 -5.59 -29.17
CA ALA A 360 -17.08 -4.93 -28.18
C ALA A 360 -16.34 -4.86 -26.85
N PRO A 361 -16.89 -4.16 -25.83
CA PRO A 361 -16.30 -4.17 -24.49
C PRO A 361 -15.97 -5.59 -24.01
N VAL A 362 -14.74 -5.80 -23.54
CA VAL A 362 -14.26 -7.12 -23.15
C VAL A 362 -13.91 -7.15 -21.65
N ARG A 363 -14.40 -8.18 -20.98
CA ARG A 363 -14.15 -8.44 -19.56
C ARG A 363 -13.25 -9.64 -19.39
N ILE A 364 -12.25 -9.47 -18.54
CA ILE A 364 -11.40 -10.56 -18.05
C ILE A 364 -11.38 -10.53 -16.52
N ALA A 365 -11.66 -11.62 -15.85
CA ALA A 365 -11.75 -11.66 -14.39
C ALA A 365 -11.41 -13.05 -13.88
N ASN A 366 -10.47 -13.11 -12.96
CA ASN A 366 -10.15 -14.35 -12.27
C ASN A 366 -11.34 -14.81 -11.42
N ASP A 367 -11.59 -16.09 -11.39
CA ASP A 367 -12.32 -16.69 -10.29
C ASP A 367 -11.36 -16.95 -9.09
N ARG A 368 -11.90 -17.44 -7.97
CA ARG A 368 -11.07 -17.68 -6.78
C ARG A 368 -10.00 -18.75 -7.02
N PHE A 369 -10.27 -19.77 -7.84
CA PHE A 369 -9.29 -20.78 -8.18
C PHE A 369 -8.14 -20.17 -9.00
N GLU A 370 -8.46 -19.38 -10.05
CA GLU A 370 -7.46 -18.69 -10.88
C GLU A 370 -6.63 -17.72 -10.03
N GLN A 371 -7.26 -17.00 -9.09
CA GLN A 371 -6.53 -16.12 -8.19
C GLN A 371 -5.52 -16.87 -7.31
N PHE A 372 -5.87 -18.06 -6.80
CA PHE A 372 -4.92 -18.91 -6.07
C PHE A 372 -3.77 -19.42 -6.93
N GLN A 373 -4.05 -19.73 -8.20
CA GLN A 373 -3.04 -20.30 -9.07
C GLN A 373 -2.11 -19.24 -9.67
N TYR A 374 -2.62 -18.03 -9.94
CA TYR A 374 -1.94 -17.07 -10.81
C TYR A 374 -1.83 -15.65 -10.23
N GLY A 375 -2.54 -15.31 -9.17
CA GLY A 375 -2.43 -14.01 -8.48
C GLY A 375 -1.11 -13.87 -7.73
N LEU A 376 -0.76 -12.63 -7.37
CA LEU A 376 0.44 -12.33 -6.57
C LEU A 376 0.44 -13.04 -5.22
N LYS A 377 1.61 -13.48 -4.78
CA LYS A 377 1.82 -14.16 -3.50
C LYS A 377 2.82 -13.38 -2.63
N ARG A 378 2.77 -13.60 -1.31
CA ARG A 378 3.83 -13.13 -0.41
C ARG A 378 5.13 -13.86 -0.69
N HIS A 379 6.23 -13.13 -0.71
CA HIS A 379 7.57 -13.70 -0.82
C HIS A 379 7.90 -14.58 0.40
N PRO A 380 8.25 -15.86 0.21
CA PRO A 380 8.94 -16.63 1.24
C PRO A 380 10.36 -16.11 1.47
N PHE A 381 10.76 -16.06 2.73
CA PHE A 381 12.14 -15.73 3.14
C PHE A 381 12.77 -16.90 3.88
N LYS A 382 14.08 -17.10 3.64
CA LYS A 382 14.97 -17.91 4.48
C LYS A 382 16.08 -17.01 4.96
N MET A 383 16.23 -16.86 6.26
CA MET A 383 17.09 -15.87 6.92
C MET A 383 18.01 -16.57 7.89
N ALA A 384 19.30 -16.69 7.56
CA ALA A 384 20.33 -17.16 8.45
C ALA A 384 20.92 -15.96 9.20
N ASN A 385 20.58 -15.84 10.49
CA ASN A 385 20.91 -14.69 11.31
C ASN A 385 21.82 -15.05 12.46
N GLN A 386 22.85 -14.24 12.67
CA GLN A 386 23.75 -14.29 13.84
C GLN A 386 23.63 -12.95 14.58
N LEU A 387 23.04 -12.97 15.77
CA LEU A 387 22.87 -11.80 16.63
C LEU A 387 23.77 -11.94 17.84
N ALA A 388 24.70 -10.99 17.98
CA ALA A 388 25.73 -11.01 19.03
C ALA A 388 25.41 -9.98 20.13
N PHE A 389 25.59 -10.39 21.39
CA PHE A 389 25.47 -9.56 22.57
C PHE A 389 26.73 -9.61 23.42
N ASP A 390 27.11 -8.50 24.02
CA ASP A 390 28.09 -8.49 25.10
C ASP A 390 27.55 -9.24 26.33
N LYS A 391 28.24 -10.26 26.79
CA LYS A 391 27.75 -11.12 27.89
C LYS A 391 27.50 -10.37 29.19
N LYS A 392 28.21 -9.28 29.44
CA LYS A 392 28.14 -8.51 30.70
C LYS A 392 27.03 -7.44 30.62
N THR A 393 27.03 -6.66 29.58
CA THR A 393 26.11 -5.50 29.44
C THR A 393 24.79 -5.87 28.81
N LYS A 394 24.68 -7.04 28.19
CA LYS A 394 23.52 -7.50 27.42
C LYS A 394 23.18 -6.59 26.22
N LYS A 395 24.11 -5.73 25.82
CA LYS A 395 23.94 -4.88 24.63
C LYS A 395 24.30 -5.63 23.36
N ILE A 396 23.57 -5.35 22.30
CA ILE A 396 23.92 -5.83 20.95
C ILE A 396 25.29 -5.28 20.57
N THR A 397 26.13 -6.15 20.05
CA THR A 397 27.48 -5.84 19.55
C THR A 397 27.58 -6.00 18.03
N GLY A 398 26.74 -6.84 17.43
CA GLY A 398 26.73 -7.05 15.99
C GLY A 398 25.57 -7.90 15.50
N LEU A 399 25.25 -7.74 14.22
CA LEU A 399 24.26 -8.53 13.49
C LEU A 399 24.85 -8.93 12.13
N VAL A 400 24.90 -10.23 11.87
CA VAL A 400 25.21 -10.79 10.55
C VAL A 400 23.98 -11.52 10.05
N SER A 401 23.60 -11.30 8.79
CA SER A 401 22.43 -11.95 8.18
C SER A 401 22.69 -12.30 6.72
N ASP A 402 22.25 -13.51 6.33
CA ASP A 402 22.18 -13.94 4.94
C ASP A 402 20.74 -14.35 4.63
N MET A 403 20.09 -13.60 3.72
CA MET A 403 18.68 -13.77 3.36
C MET A 403 18.53 -14.26 1.92
N GLU A 404 17.83 -15.36 1.75
CA GLU A 404 17.35 -15.87 0.48
C GLU A 404 15.86 -15.53 0.36
N VAL A 405 15.51 -14.81 -0.69
CA VAL A 405 14.13 -14.38 -0.97
C VAL A 405 13.66 -15.01 -2.26
N ASP A 406 12.47 -15.59 -2.27
CA ASP A 406 11.90 -16.18 -3.47
C ASP A 406 10.99 -15.18 -4.19
N GLY A 407 11.41 -14.75 -5.37
CA GLY A 407 10.74 -13.74 -6.19
C GLY A 407 9.64 -14.28 -7.11
N GLY A 408 9.48 -15.62 -7.20
CA GLY A 408 8.54 -16.19 -8.16
C GLY A 408 9.03 -16.13 -9.61
N GLY A 409 8.12 -16.31 -10.56
CA GLY A 409 8.45 -16.43 -11.99
C GLY A 409 8.73 -15.12 -12.74
N ARG A 410 8.35 -13.98 -12.18
CA ARG A 410 8.62 -12.63 -12.69
C ARG A 410 9.07 -11.70 -11.59
N ILE A 411 9.85 -10.69 -11.98
CA ILE A 411 10.51 -9.81 -11.03
C ILE A 411 9.52 -9.00 -10.16
N ASN A 412 8.48 -8.43 -10.71
CA ASN A 412 7.56 -7.53 -10.00
C ASN A 412 8.32 -6.62 -9.00
N PHE A 413 7.82 -6.40 -7.78
CA PHE A 413 8.50 -5.63 -6.73
C PHE A 413 9.51 -6.42 -5.90
N SER A 414 9.94 -7.58 -6.36
CA SER A 414 10.82 -8.49 -5.59
C SER A 414 12.13 -7.82 -5.12
N GLY A 415 12.73 -6.98 -5.96
CA GLY A 415 13.94 -6.23 -5.57
C GLY A 415 13.70 -5.30 -4.38
N SER A 416 12.60 -4.56 -4.39
CA SER A 416 12.24 -3.65 -3.30
C SER A 416 11.79 -4.38 -2.04
N VAL A 417 11.04 -5.49 -2.16
CA VAL A 417 10.66 -6.33 -1.01
C VAL A 417 11.90 -6.87 -0.30
N THR A 418 12.89 -7.29 -1.07
CA THR A 418 14.16 -7.82 -0.55
C THR A 418 14.95 -6.75 0.19
N MET A 419 15.06 -5.54 -0.37
CA MET A 419 15.72 -4.40 0.28
C MET A 419 15.01 -4.01 1.58
N VAL A 420 13.69 -3.89 1.56
CA VAL A 420 12.90 -3.54 2.76
C VAL A 420 13.03 -4.63 3.82
N GLY A 421 13.00 -5.91 3.44
CA GLY A 421 13.24 -7.02 4.36
C GLY A 421 14.63 -6.95 5.02
N ALA A 422 15.66 -6.65 4.25
CA ALA A 422 17.02 -6.51 4.76
C ALA A 422 17.16 -5.33 5.75
N SER A 423 16.66 -4.15 5.37
CA SER A 423 16.74 -2.95 6.22
C SER A 423 15.89 -3.04 7.48
N ALA A 424 14.75 -3.74 7.40
CA ALA A 424 13.81 -3.89 8.50
C ALA A 424 14.25 -4.92 9.55
N LEU A 425 15.26 -5.75 9.26
CA LEU A 425 15.75 -6.77 10.21
C LEU A 425 16.18 -6.17 11.54
N GLN A 426 16.67 -4.93 11.57
CA GLN A 426 17.01 -4.28 12.83
C GLN A 426 15.84 -4.16 13.82
N GLY A 427 14.58 -4.18 13.35
CA GLY A 427 13.42 -3.98 14.22
C GLY A 427 13.44 -2.63 14.94
N VAL A 428 13.17 -2.65 16.24
CA VAL A 428 13.19 -1.46 17.12
C VAL A 428 14.54 -1.24 17.82
N TYR A 429 15.60 -1.94 17.41
CA TYR A 429 16.84 -2.01 18.18
C TYR A 429 17.97 -1.13 17.61
N TYR A 430 18.84 -0.67 18.51
CA TYR A 430 20.10 -0.05 18.13
C TYR A 430 21.15 -1.10 17.82
N ILE A 431 21.59 -1.18 16.58
CA ILE A 431 22.59 -2.13 16.11
C ILE A 431 23.85 -1.36 15.72
N PRO A 432 24.92 -1.43 16.52
CA PRO A 432 26.14 -0.65 16.26
C PRO A 432 26.90 -1.13 15.02
N ARG A 433 26.84 -2.45 14.75
CA ARG A 433 27.58 -3.09 13.64
C ARG A 433 26.67 -4.10 12.96
N ASN A 434 26.59 -4.04 11.65
CA ASN A 434 25.87 -5.07 10.88
C ASN A 434 26.52 -5.37 9.53
N ASP A 435 26.31 -6.61 9.08
CA ASP A 435 26.51 -7.08 7.72
C ASP A 435 25.29 -7.90 7.31
N ILE A 436 24.40 -7.30 6.54
CA ILE A 436 23.15 -7.91 6.10
C ILE A 436 23.19 -8.08 4.60
N THR A 437 23.19 -9.32 4.14
CA THR A 437 23.09 -9.68 2.72
C THR A 437 21.68 -10.20 2.45
N ALA A 438 21.07 -9.81 1.33
CA ALA A 438 19.76 -10.30 0.91
C ALA A 438 19.73 -10.46 -0.61
N VAL A 439 19.36 -11.65 -1.07
CA VAL A 439 19.32 -12.01 -2.48
C VAL A 439 17.95 -12.55 -2.86
N CYS A 440 17.37 -11.99 -3.92
CA CYS A 440 16.09 -12.43 -4.45
C CYS A 440 16.26 -13.31 -5.69
N TYR A 441 15.89 -14.56 -5.58
CA TYR A 441 16.00 -15.54 -6.66
C TYR A 441 14.69 -15.72 -7.42
N PRO A 442 14.76 -15.87 -8.75
CA PRO A 442 13.64 -16.36 -9.54
C PRO A 442 13.30 -17.81 -9.16
N SER A 443 12.04 -18.18 -9.35
CA SER A 443 11.58 -19.55 -9.19
C SER A 443 10.51 -19.90 -10.22
N GLN A 444 10.17 -21.17 -10.34
CA GLN A 444 9.12 -21.62 -11.25
C GLN A 444 7.69 -21.38 -10.74
N THR A 445 7.52 -20.75 -9.58
CA THR A 445 6.20 -20.46 -9.00
C THR A 445 5.57 -19.20 -9.61
N PRO A 446 4.26 -18.95 -9.43
CA PRO A 446 3.65 -17.69 -9.80
C PRO A 446 4.35 -16.48 -9.17
N HIS A 447 4.01 -15.29 -9.65
CA HIS A 447 4.63 -14.04 -9.16
C HIS A 447 4.57 -13.89 -7.65
N ALA A 448 5.67 -13.50 -7.04
CA ALA A 448 5.67 -12.87 -5.74
C ALA A 448 5.61 -11.35 -5.90
N GLY A 449 4.96 -10.65 -4.99
CA GLY A 449 4.77 -9.20 -5.08
C GLY A 449 4.43 -8.57 -3.74
N SER A 450 3.93 -7.34 -3.81
CA SER A 450 3.56 -6.57 -2.62
C SER A 450 2.46 -7.26 -1.82
N MET A 451 2.64 -7.31 -0.51
CA MET A 451 1.61 -7.73 0.43
C MET A 451 1.84 -7.10 1.81
N ARG A 452 0.77 -6.77 2.54
CA ARG A 452 0.73 -6.14 3.86
C ARG A 452 1.87 -6.62 4.77
N GLY A 453 2.76 -5.72 5.21
CA GLY A 453 4.00 -6.09 5.88
C GLY A 453 5.14 -6.47 4.92
N TYR A 454 5.23 -5.80 3.81
CA TYR A 454 6.16 -5.82 2.67
C TYR A 454 7.64 -6.09 3.06
N GLY A 455 8.07 -7.36 3.10
CA GLY A 455 9.39 -7.78 3.59
C GLY A 455 9.58 -7.65 5.11
N THR A 456 8.92 -6.68 5.73
CA THR A 456 9.06 -6.35 7.15
C THR A 456 8.44 -7.40 8.08
N LEU A 457 7.32 -8.00 7.68
CA LEU A 457 6.70 -9.07 8.46
C LEU A 457 7.66 -10.23 8.69
N GLN A 458 8.37 -10.64 7.63
CA GLN A 458 9.28 -11.78 7.67
C GLN A 458 10.49 -11.48 8.58
N SER A 459 11.19 -10.36 8.33
CA SER A 459 12.44 -10.05 9.01
C SER A 459 12.24 -9.57 10.45
N MET A 460 11.24 -8.69 10.71
CA MET A 460 10.99 -8.22 12.09
C MET A 460 10.46 -9.35 12.98
N SER A 461 9.65 -10.27 12.44
CA SER A 461 9.23 -11.46 13.20
C SER A 461 10.42 -12.33 13.57
N ALA A 462 11.36 -12.56 12.67
CA ALA A 462 12.58 -13.31 12.96
C ALA A 462 13.42 -12.62 14.05
N MET A 463 13.60 -11.30 13.97
CA MET A 463 14.35 -10.55 14.99
C MET A 463 13.69 -10.65 16.37
N GLU A 464 12.36 -10.49 16.45
CA GLU A 464 11.63 -10.62 17.71
C GLU A 464 11.70 -12.02 18.32
N MET A 465 11.67 -13.06 17.46
CA MET A 465 11.86 -14.45 17.91
C MET A 465 13.29 -14.66 18.43
N MET A 466 14.31 -14.06 17.81
CA MET A 466 15.68 -14.09 18.31
C MET A 466 15.81 -13.40 19.67
N PHE A 467 15.16 -12.25 19.86
CA PHE A 467 15.18 -11.54 21.15
C PHE A 467 14.55 -12.35 22.28
N ASN A 468 13.46 -13.05 22.01
CA ASN A 468 12.82 -13.93 22.99
C ASN A 468 13.74 -15.10 23.38
N GLU A 469 14.43 -15.71 22.41
CA GLU A 469 15.37 -16.80 22.66
C GLU A 469 16.63 -16.29 23.35
N ALA A 470 17.20 -15.17 22.90
CA ALA A 470 18.39 -14.58 23.52
C ALA A 470 18.11 -14.18 24.99
N ALA A 471 16.93 -13.68 25.31
CA ALA A 471 16.57 -13.35 26.69
C ALA A 471 16.54 -14.59 27.60
N ALA A 472 16.04 -15.72 27.11
CA ALA A 472 16.04 -16.97 27.84
C ALA A 472 17.47 -17.48 28.05
N GLU A 473 18.31 -17.46 27.03
CA GLU A 473 19.73 -17.92 27.11
C GLU A 473 20.62 -17.00 27.96
N LEU A 474 20.31 -15.72 28.00
CA LEU A 474 21.01 -14.72 28.79
C LEU A 474 20.48 -14.56 30.22
N ASP A 475 19.44 -15.34 30.60
CA ASP A 475 18.74 -15.29 31.88
C ASP A 475 18.29 -13.88 32.26
N ILE A 476 17.55 -13.21 31.36
CA ILE A 476 17.00 -11.86 31.52
C ILE A 476 15.55 -11.82 31.07
N ASP A 477 14.72 -10.95 31.68
CA ASP A 477 13.36 -10.73 31.21
C ASP A 477 13.38 -10.20 29.76
N PRO A 478 12.59 -10.77 28.83
CA PRO A 478 12.62 -10.37 27.44
C PRO A 478 12.21 -8.90 27.18
N ILE A 479 11.38 -8.29 28.03
CA ILE A 479 11.09 -6.85 27.93
C ILE A 479 12.29 -6.04 28.41
N GLU A 480 12.98 -6.47 29.47
CA GLU A 480 14.17 -5.77 29.96
C GLU A 480 15.32 -5.81 28.93
N LEU A 481 15.56 -6.96 28.27
CA LEU A 481 16.53 -7.07 27.20
C LEU A 481 16.22 -6.09 26.05
N ARG A 482 14.94 -5.91 25.72
CA ARG A 482 14.48 -4.95 24.70
C ARG A 482 14.72 -3.51 25.13
N LYS A 483 14.44 -3.14 26.38
CA LYS A 483 14.71 -1.78 26.90
C LYS A 483 16.20 -1.41 26.85
N ILE A 484 17.10 -2.35 27.15
CA ILE A 484 18.56 -2.15 27.08
C ILE A 484 18.98 -1.81 25.66
N ASN A 485 18.34 -2.40 24.65
CA ASN A 485 18.76 -2.37 23.26
C ASN A 485 17.88 -1.50 22.35
N ALA A 486 16.83 -0.88 22.88
CA ALA A 486 15.93 -0.06 22.09
C ALA A 486 16.63 1.15 21.46
N LEU A 487 16.40 1.38 20.17
CA LEU A 487 16.86 2.57 19.44
C LEU A 487 16.24 3.82 20.07
N LYS A 488 17.04 4.80 20.41
CA LYS A 488 16.62 6.04 21.08
C LYS A 488 16.43 7.19 20.08
N PRO A 489 15.59 8.18 20.41
CA PRO A 489 15.46 9.38 19.60
C PRO A 489 16.82 10.01 19.27
N GLY A 490 17.03 10.33 18.00
CA GLY A 490 18.29 10.92 17.51
C GLY A 490 19.39 9.93 17.15
N GLU A 491 19.29 8.66 17.52
CA GLU A 491 20.19 7.60 17.04
C GLU A 491 19.89 7.25 15.58
N ARG A 492 20.87 6.65 14.91
CA ARG A 492 20.77 6.26 13.50
C ARG A 492 20.43 4.79 13.36
N ASN A 493 19.63 4.48 12.35
CA ASN A 493 19.33 3.10 11.96
C ASN A 493 20.54 2.46 11.20
N THR A 494 20.40 1.19 10.82
CA THR A 494 21.45 0.41 10.11
C THR A 494 21.84 1.02 8.75
N GLN A 495 21.02 1.87 8.18
CA GLN A 495 21.29 2.58 6.93
C GLN A 495 21.80 4.03 7.13
N GLY A 496 21.97 4.47 8.37
CA GLY A 496 22.44 5.80 8.69
C GLY A 496 21.37 6.89 8.77
N ALA A 497 20.12 6.56 8.57
CA ALA A 497 19.01 7.50 8.74
C ALA A 497 18.65 7.69 10.22
N ARG A 498 18.24 8.91 10.54
CA ARG A 498 17.54 9.19 11.80
C ARG A 498 16.05 9.06 11.51
N PRO A 499 15.36 8.13 12.18
CA PRO A 499 13.91 8.06 12.05
C PRO A 499 13.24 9.38 12.40
N ASN A 500 12.23 9.76 11.63
CA ASN A 500 11.42 10.94 11.89
C ASN A 500 10.36 10.65 12.95
N GLY A 501 10.12 11.62 13.82
CA GLY A 501 9.16 11.54 14.91
C GLY A 501 9.70 10.84 16.15
N ASP A 502 8.88 10.83 17.19
CA ASP A 502 9.22 10.20 18.46
C ASP A 502 9.01 8.68 18.37
N MET A 503 10.06 7.95 18.65
CA MET A 503 10.04 6.49 18.73
C MET A 503 9.80 6.09 20.18
N ARG A 504 8.56 5.91 20.56
CA ARG A 504 8.13 5.67 21.96
C ARG A 504 8.30 4.21 22.39
N TYR A 505 9.36 3.54 21.94
CA TYR A 505 9.58 2.11 22.18
C TYR A 505 9.69 1.78 23.66
N VAL A 506 10.52 2.54 24.40
CA VAL A 506 10.72 2.32 25.85
C VAL A 506 9.41 2.51 26.62
N GLU A 507 8.63 3.53 26.28
CA GLU A 507 7.33 3.77 26.91
C GLU A 507 6.36 2.59 26.67
N MET A 508 6.29 2.08 25.42
CA MET A 508 5.46 0.90 25.11
C MET A 508 5.94 -0.35 25.86
N LEU A 509 7.24 -0.55 25.97
CA LEU A 509 7.84 -1.65 26.74
C LEU A 509 7.51 -1.55 28.24
N GLU A 510 7.56 -0.34 28.82
CA GLU A 510 7.18 -0.10 30.21
C GLU A 510 5.68 -0.33 30.45
N MET A 511 4.83 0.02 29.50
CA MET A 511 3.39 -0.27 29.57
C MET A 511 3.15 -1.78 29.53
N ALA A 512 3.82 -2.50 28.63
CA ALA A 512 3.71 -3.95 28.52
C ALA A 512 4.23 -4.67 29.77
N GLU A 513 5.37 -4.24 30.33
CA GLU A 513 5.95 -4.77 31.58
C GLU A 513 4.97 -4.68 32.76
N LYS A 514 4.19 -3.59 32.85
CA LYS A 514 3.22 -3.33 33.91
C LYS A 514 1.85 -3.99 33.66
N HIS A 515 1.64 -4.61 32.49
CA HIS A 515 0.36 -5.20 32.14
C HIS A 515 0.07 -6.43 33.01
N PRO A 516 -1.15 -6.58 33.54
CA PRO A 516 -1.49 -7.67 34.46
C PRO A 516 -1.22 -9.07 33.86
N THR A 517 -1.50 -9.29 32.57
CA THR A 517 -1.24 -10.56 31.90
C THR A 517 0.26 -10.87 31.89
N TRP A 518 1.15 -9.86 31.69
CA TRP A 518 2.59 -10.06 31.72
C TRP A 518 3.10 -10.37 33.12
N ILE A 519 2.70 -9.57 34.12
CA ILE A 519 3.14 -9.72 35.50
C ILE A 519 2.74 -11.10 36.05
N ASN A 520 1.51 -11.51 35.79
CA ASN A 520 0.95 -12.74 36.36
C ASN A 520 1.17 -14.00 35.50
N ARG A 521 1.89 -13.91 34.37
CA ARG A 521 1.99 -14.98 33.34
C ARG A 521 2.34 -16.37 33.93
N GLN A 522 3.25 -16.41 34.92
CA GLN A 522 3.69 -17.68 35.52
C GLN A 522 2.63 -18.26 36.46
N SER A 523 2.05 -17.45 37.32
CA SER A 523 0.99 -17.89 38.23
C SER A 523 -0.30 -18.25 37.46
N ALA A 524 -0.62 -17.50 36.40
CA ALA A 524 -1.73 -17.79 35.52
C ALA A 524 -1.54 -19.13 34.78
N LYS A 525 -0.33 -19.42 34.29
CA LYS A 525 0.02 -20.72 33.69
C LYS A 525 -0.26 -21.87 34.68
N GLN A 526 0.26 -21.80 35.89
CA GLN A 526 0.06 -22.83 36.91
C GLN A 526 -1.43 -23.03 37.24
N ALA A 527 -2.17 -21.96 37.47
CA ALA A 527 -3.58 -22.00 37.77
C ALA A 527 -4.43 -22.54 36.60
N PHE A 528 -4.13 -22.14 35.37
CA PHE A 528 -4.85 -22.57 34.19
C PHE A 528 -4.63 -24.05 33.88
N GLU A 529 -3.38 -24.51 33.90
CA GLU A 529 -3.02 -25.90 33.59
C GLU A 529 -3.53 -26.89 34.68
N ALA A 530 -3.52 -26.49 35.94
CA ALA A 530 -4.12 -27.25 37.01
C ALA A 530 -5.64 -27.46 36.85
N LYS A 531 -6.33 -26.42 36.32
CA LYS A 531 -7.78 -26.46 36.06
C LYS A 531 -8.13 -27.17 34.73
N ASN A 532 -7.21 -27.16 33.78
CA ASN A 532 -7.39 -27.70 32.42
C ASN A 532 -6.28 -28.70 32.06
N PRO A 533 -6.29 -29.95 32.58
CA PRO A 533 -5.16 -30.88 32.42
C PRO A 533 -4.81 -31.25 30.95
N GLY A 534 -5.77 -31.09 30.03
CA GLY A 534 -5.58 -31.36 28.60
C GLY A 534 -5.04 -30.15 27.81
N LYS A 535 -4.84 -29.02 28.45
CA LYS A 535 -4.38 -27.79 27.80
C LYS A 535 -3.09 -27.28 28.42
N LEU A 536 -2.28 -26.60 27.62
CA LEU A 536 -1.10 -25.85 28.03
C LEU A 536 -1.40 -24.35 27.90
N TYR A 537 -0.73 -23.53 28.69
CA TYR A 537 -0.93 -22.07 28.70
C TYR A 537 0.37 -21.35 28.38
N GLY A 538 0.30 -20.29 27.60
CA GLY A 538 1.44 -19.43 27.29
C GLY A 538 1.09 -17.99 27.05
N VAL A 539 2.03 -17.13 27.38
CA VAL A 539 1.98 -15.67 27.11
C VAL A 539 3.22 -15.28 26.32
N GLY A 540 3.04 -14.53 25.26
CA GLY A 540 4.14 -14.03 24.44
C GLY A 540 3.97 -12.55 24.09
N PHE A 541 5.09 -11.91 23.81
CA PHE A 541 5.16 -10.48 23.49
C PHE A 541 6.03 -10.24 22.25
N GLY A 542 5.65 -9.24 21.46
CA GLY A 542 6.44 -8.73 20.33
C GLY A 542 6.25 -7.22 20.18
N ILE A 543 7.31 -6.52 19.75
CA ILE A 543 7.30 -5.09 19.43
C ILE A 543 8.02 -4.83 18.13
N VAL A 544 7.45 -4.01 17.28
CA VAL A 544 8.02 -3.67 15.97
C VAL A 544 7.82 -2.19 15.66
N SER A 545 8.55 -1.71 14.69
CA SER A 545 8.36 -0.36 14.15
C SER A 545 8.50 -0.41 12.64
N LYS A 546 7.36 -0.36 11.95
CA LYS A 546 7.35 -0.43 10.50
C LYS A 546 7.39 0.96 9.89
N ASP A 547 8.27 1.11 8.91
CA ASP A 547 8.29 2.27 8.02
C ASP A 547 6.98 2.39 7.22
N TYR A 548 6.59 3.63 6.92
CA TYR A 548 5.48 3.91 6.00
C TYR A 548 5.91 4.89 4.91
N GLY A 549 5.35 4.71 3.71
CA GLY A 549 5.78 5.37 2.49
C GLY A 549 6.78 4.53 1.69
N THR A 550 7.16 5.01 0.53
CA THR A 550 8.05 4.35 -0.43
C THR A 550 9.38 5.09 -0.61
N GLY A 551 9.65 6.13 0.18
CA GLY A 551 10.82 7.00 0.02
C GLY A 551 10.68 8.05 -1.07
N ALA A 552 9.61 8.01 -1.87
CA ALA A 552 9.18 9.07 -2.77
C ALA A 552 7.65 9.00 -2.93
N ALA A 553 6.96 10.02 -2.47
CA ALA A 553 5.51 10.08 -2.49
C ALA A 553 5.03 11.38 -3.15
N ALA A 554 4.02 11.27 -4.00
CA ALA A 554 3.51 12.36 -4.83
C ALA A 554 1.97 12.38 -4.86
N PRO A 555 1.29 12.73 -3.75
CA PRO A 555 -0.16 12.82 -3.71
C PRO A 555 -0.69 14.04 -4.46
N SER A 556 -1.90 13.90 -5.00
CA SER A 556 -2.68 14.99 -5.59
C SER A 556 -4.10 14.98 -5.04
N SER A 557 -4.63 16.16 -4.75
CA SER A 557 -6.02 16.34 -4.32
C SER A 557 -6.54 17.71 -4.76
N SER A 558 -7.87 17.84 -4.84
CA SER A 558 -8.54 19.13 -4.92
C SER A 558 -9.67 19.23 -3.90
N VAL A 559 -9.93 20.46 -3.46
CA VAL A 559 -11.08 20.80 -2.60
C VAL A 559 -11.82 21.95 -3.27
N GLU A 560 -13.11 21.74 -3.52
CA GLU A 560 -13.98 22.72 -4.17
C GLU A 560 -15.18 23.07 -3.27
N LEU A 561 -15.62 24.32 -3.37
CA LEU A 561 -16.86 24.82 -2.75
C LEU A 561 -17.88 25.12 -3.84
N THR A 562 -19.10 24.62 -3.71
CA THR A 562 -20.21 25.06 -4.58
C THR A 562 -20.77 26.40 -4.08
N PRO A 563 -21.56 27.12 -4.92
CA PRO A 563 -22.23 28.36 -4.47
C PRO A 563 -23.13 28.19 -3.24
N GLU A 564 -23.66 26.98 -3.02
CA GLU A 564 -24.50 26.59 -1.90
C GLU A 564 -23.71 26.21 -0.64
N GLY A 565 -22.38 26.19 -0.72
CA GLY A 565 -21.49 25.84 0.39
C GLY A 565 -21.24 24.34 0.54
N LYS A 566 -21.54 23.52 -0.45
CA LYS A 566 -21.14 22.10 -0.43
C LYS A 566 -19.65 22.00 -0.67
N ILE A 567 -19.02 21.09 0.08
CA ILE A 567 -17.59 20.80 0.02
C ILE A 567 -17.41 19.51 -0.80
N ILE A 568 -16.61 19.59 -1.87
CA ILE A 568 -16.26 18.46 -2.72
C ILE A 568 -14.74 18.23 -2.61
N VAL A 569 -14.35 17.03 -2.22
CA VAL A 569 -12.96 16.58 -2.18
C VAL A 569 -12.73 15.60 -3.32
N LYS A 570 -11.67 15.80 -4.11
CA LYS A 570 -11.21 14.86 -5.13
C LYS A 570 -9.77 14.47 -4.86
N THR A 571 -9.46 13.19 -4.94
CA THR A 571 -8.12 12.68 -4.63
C THR A 571 -7.68 11.55 -5.55
N CYS A 572 -6.38 11.45 -5.79
CA CYS A 572 -5.79 10.32 -6.50
C CYS A 572 -5.81 9.01 -5.68
N SER A 573 -6.14 9.08 -4.39
CA SER A 573 -6.19 7.93 -3.49
C SER A 573 -7.26 6.92 -3.91
N VAL A 574 -6.98 5.65 -3.69
CA VAL A 574 -7.91 4.54 -3.98
C VAL A 574 -8.49 3.99 -2.66
N GLU A 575 -9.81 3.84 -2.57
CA GLU A 575 -10.48 3.21 -1.42
C GLU A 575 -10.52 1.69 -1.62
N MET A 576 -9.79 0.99 -0.74
CA MET A 576 -9.64 -0.46 -0.77
C MET A 576 -10.18 -1.19 0.48
N GLY A 577 -10.96 -0.48 1.29
CA GLY A 577 -11.51 -0.96 2.56
C GLY A 577 -10.93 -0.28 3.80
N THR A 578 -9.89 0.55 3.64
CA THR A 578 -9.21 1.24 4.74
C THR A 578 -10.00 2.41 5.31
N GLY A 579 -10.98 2.94 4.59
CA GLY A 579 -11.75 4.13 4.98
C GLY A 579 -11.03 5.43 4.70
N ILE A 580 -10.11 5.44 3.71
CA ILE A 580 -9.42 6.68 3.33
C ILE A 580 -10.40 7.76 2.81
N ASP A 581 -11.51 7.37 2.16
CA ASP A 581 -12.59 8.26 1.78
C ASP A 581 -13.16 9.05 2.99
N THR A 582 -13.39 8.34 4.10
CA THR A 582 -13.85 8.91 5.36
C THR A 582 -12.80 9.85 5.96
N SER A 583 -11.53 9.47 5.93
CA SER A 583 -10.43 10.32 6.41
C SER A 583 -10.29 11.59 5.56
N GLN A 584 -10.36 11.49 4.24
CA GLN A 584 -10.30 12.62 3.31
C GLN A 584 -11.49 13.57 3.50
N GLY A 585 -12.69 13.04 3.62
CA GLY A 585 -13.90 13.85 3.81
C GLY A 585 -13.96 14.54 5.16
N ASN A 586 -13.45 13.91 6.23
CA ASN A 586 -13.48 14.49 7.56
C ASN A 586 -12.39 15.54 7.80
N LEU A 587 -11.23 15.35 7.19
CA LEU A 587 -10.03 16.17 7.38
C LEU A 587 -10.26 17.65 7.09
N VAL A 588 -11.09 17.97 6.09
CA VAL A 588 -11.37 19.35 5.67
C VAL A 588 -12.14 20.16 6.72
N SER A 589 -12.83 19.48 7.65
CA SER A 589 -13.66 20.12 8.68
C SER A 589 -12.89 21.12 9.56
N LYS A 590 -11.60 20.87 9.80
CA LYS A 590 -10.71 21.75 10.55
C LYS A 590 -10.69 23.18 9.97
N TYR A 591 -10.70 23.30 8.64
CA TYR A 591 -10.59 24.57 7.93
C TYR A 591 -11.91 25.09 7.38
N LEU A 592 -12.84 24.17 7.03
CA LEU A 592 -14.08 24.52 6.35
C LEU A 592 -15.33 24.40 7.25
N GLY A 593 -15.17 24.01 8.51
CA GLY A 593 -16.25 23.99 9.50
C GLY A 593 -17.17 22.78 9.42
N SER A 594 -17.10 21.97 8.37
CA SER A 594 -17.82 20.71 8.23
C SER A 594 -17.03 19.70 7.43
N ALA A 595 -17.37 18.43 7.57
CA ALA A 595 -16.86 17.39 6.68
C ALA A 595 -17.32 17.62 5.24
N ALA A 596 -16.64 16.98 4.27
CA ALA A 596 -17.03 17.05 2.87
C ALA A 596 -18.44 16.47 2.64
N ASP A 597 -19.19 17.10 1.72
CA ASP A 597 -20.45 16.56 1.25
C ASP A 597 -20.23 15.40 0.27
N GLU A 598 -19.10 15.44 -0.44
CA GLU A 598 -18.75 14.49 -1.47
C GLU A 598 -17.23 14.23 -1.48
N VAL A 599 -16.84 12.97 -1.65
CA VAL A 599 -15.45 12.56 -1.83
C VAL A 599 -15.34 11.67 -3.07
N GLU A 600 -14.63 12.18 -4.09
CA GLU A 600 -14.32 11.45 -5.31
C GLU A 600 -12.92 10.82 -5.17
N MET A 601 -12.88 9.48 -5.24
CA MET A 601 -11.66 8.70 -5.10
C MET A 601 -11.10 8.29 -6.47
N ALA A 602 -9.80 8.01 -6.52
CA ALA A 602 -9.10 7.53 -7.72
C ALA A 602 -9.24 8.47 -8.94
N VAL A 603 -9.33 9.75 -8.69
CA VAL A 603 -9.31 10.76 -9.75
C VAL A 603 -7.93 10.78 -10.40
N THR A 604 -7.88 10.80 -11.73
CA THR A 604 -6.61 10.78 -12.48
C THR A 604 -6.51 11.96 -13.45
N GLU A 605 -7.37 12.01 -14.45
CA GLU A 605 -7.30 12.94 -15.58
C GLU A 605 -7.41 14.41 -15.15
N GLU A 606 -8.17 14.73 -14.10
CA GLU A 606 -8.36 16.12 -13.68
C GLU A 606 -7.05 16.75 -13.16
N PHE A 607 -6.15 15.94 -12.60
CA PHE A 607 -4.86 16.41 -12.10
C PHE A 607 -3.87 16.78 -13.21
N ASP A 608 -4.14 16.42 -14.48
CA ASP A 608 -3.44 16.98 -15.65
C ASP A 608 -3.57 18.51 -15.71
N ALA A 609 -4.58 19.07 -15.03
CA ALA A 609 -4.78 20.50 -14.87
C ALA A 609 -3.57 21.25 -14.31
N MET A 610 -2.71 20.58 -13.55
CA MET A 610 -1.49 21.15 -13.00
C MET A 610 -0.31 21.18 -13.99
N GLU A 611 -0.45 20.49 -15.13
CA GLU A 611 0.55 20.42 -16.21
C GLU A 611 1.94 19.98 -15.72
N LEU A 612 1.98 19.04 -14.76
CA LEU A 612 3.22 18.53 -14.18
C LEU A 612 3.84 17.44 -15.06
N PHE A 613 5.17 17.36 -15.00
CA PHE A 613 5.93 16.27 -15.62
C PHE A 613 7.15 15.89 -14.76
N ASP A 614 7.58 14.65 -14.90
CA ASP A 614 8.84 14.14 -14.39
C ASP A 614 9.75 13.69 -15.54
N THR A 615 11.02 13.51 -15.27
CA THR A 615 12.01 13.11 -16.28
C THR A 615 12.89 11.96 -15.84
N ASP A 616 13.04 11.75 -14.54
CA ASP A 616 13.98 10.78 -13.97
C ASP A 616 13.34 10.10 -12.75
N SER A 617 13.81 8.88 -12.44
CA SER A 617 13.42 8.23 -11.20
C SER A 617 13.97 9.00 -9.98
N PRO A 618 13.16 9.28 -8.97
CA PRO A 618 13.56 10.03 -7.79
C PRO A 618 14.64 9.33 -6.96
N TYR A 619 14.83 8.03 -7.17
CA TYR A 619 15.83 7.21 -6.44
C TYR A 619 17.22 7.26 -7.07
N ILE A 620 17.33 7.64 -8.34
CA ILE A 620 18.58 7.65 -9.11
C ILE A 620 18.99 9.03 -9.63
N ILE A 621 18.14 10.06 -9.46
CA ILE A 621 18.47 11.42 -9.89
C ILE A 621 19.62 11.99 -9.05
N SER A 622 20.62 12.59 -9.70
CA SER A 622 21.70 13.31 -9.02
C SER A 622 21.21 14.63 -8.42
N GLN A 623 21.91 15.14 -7.38
CA GLN A 623 21.57 16.44 -6.80
C GLN A 623 21.64 17.57 -7.84
N ASP A 624 22.72 17.60 -8.64
CA ASP A 624 22.89 18.63 -9.68
C ASP A 624 21.73 18.61 -10.68
N ARG A 625 21.28 17.40 -11.10
CA ARG A 625 20.16 17.26 -12.01
C ARG A 625 18.85 17.68 -11.36
N GLN A 626 18.61 17.33 -10.09
CA GLN A 626 17.46 17.81 -9.34
C GLN A 626 17.46 19.35 -9.23
N ASP A 627 18.58 19.96 -8.92
CA ASP A 627 18.72 21.42 -8.81
C ASP A 627 18.49 22.12 -10.16
N GLU A 628 18.97 21.54 -11.27
CA GLU A 628 18.70 22.02 -12.63
C GLU A 628 17.19 22.00 -12.94
N MET A 629 16.58 20.83 -12.76
CA MET A 629 15.16 20.62 -13.08
C MET A 629 14.21 21.44 -12.19
N SER A 630 14.60 21.71 -10.94
CA SER A 630 13.84 22.53 -9.98
C SER A 630 13.60 23.96 -10.47
N ASN A 631 14.40 24.46 -11.41
CA ASN A 631 14.19 25.76 -12.03
C ASN A 631 12.98 25.78 -12.98
N ASN A 632 12.46 24.63 -13.42
CA ASN A 632 11.23 24.56 -14.18
C ASN A 632 10.01 24.47 -13.22
N PRO A 633 9.09 25.45 -13.24
CA PRO A 633 7.96 25.47 -12.32
C PRO A 633 6.95 24.33 -12.53
N ARG A 634 7.06 23.55 -13.62
CA ARG A 634 6.20 22.41 -13.93
C ARG A 634 6.83 21.05 -13.64
N TRP A 635 8.13 21.02 -13.36
CA TRP A 635 8.80 19.77 -13.06
C TRP A 635 8.59 19.35 -11.60
N THR A 636 8.41 18.05 -11.39
CA THR A 636 8.42 17.40 -10.07
C THR A 636 9.22 16.12 -10.17
N PRO A 637 9.85 15.64 -9.09
CA PRO A 637 10.56 14.35 -9.13
C PRO A 637 9.64 13.15 -9.43
N VAL A 638 8.36 13.20 -9.05
CA VAL A 638 7.34 12.19 -9.32
C VAL A 638 6.00 12.88 -9.51
N VAL A 639 5.26 12.50 -10.54
CA VAL A 639 3.91 13.04 -10.83
C VAL A 639 2.82 12.20 -10.16
N SER A 640 3.03 10.90 -9.97
CA SER A 640 2.00 9.97 -9.52
C SER A 640 2.48 9.00 -8.47
N MET A 641 1.56 8.45 -7.69
CA MET A 641 1.83 7.44 -6.68
C MET A 641 0.70 6.42 -6.55
N ALA A 642 1.02 5.24 -6.03
CA ALA A 642 0.04 4.25 -5.63
C ALA A 642 -0.56 4.55 -4.24
N THR A 643 -1.71 3.96 -3.93
CA THR A 643 -2.26 3.89 -2.57
C THR A 643 -1.78 2.59 -1.91
N ALA A 644 -0.55 2.60 -1.42
CA ALA A 644 0.15 1.44 -0.88
C ALA A 644 1.03 1.84 0.32
N ALA A 645 1.86 0.94 0.83
CA ALA A 645 2.90 1.16 1.84
C ALA A 645 2.46 2.00 3.05
N SER A 646 1.21 1.84 3.50
CA SER A 646 0.61 2.60 4.62
C SER A 646 0.61 4.13 4.42
N MET A 647 0.55 4.62 3.17
CA MET A 647 0.67 6.05 2.85
C MET A 647 -0.59 6.87 3.15
N SER A 648 -1.74 6.24 3.35
CA SER A 648 -3.05 6.90 3.28
C SER A 648 -3.24 8.05 4.28
N SER A 649 -2.88 7.84 5.54
CA SER A 649 -3.16 8.80 6.63
C SER A 649 -2.11 9.91 6.80
N PHE A 650 -0.94 9.78 6.20
CA PHE A 650 0.13 10.77 6.27
C PHE A 650 0.33 11.48 4.93
N TYR A 651 0.69 10.71 3.90
CA TYR A 651 1.05 11.32 2.61
C TYR A 651 -0.17 11.79 1.84
N GLN A 652 -1.19 10.93 1.68
CA GLN A 652 -2.33 11.25 0.81
C GLN A 652 -3.31 12.26 1.41
N THR A 653 -3.27 12.49 2.71
CA THR A 653 -4.07 13.52 3.36
C THR A 653 -3.42 14.91 3.29
N GLN A 654 -2.11 15.00 3.09
CA GLN A 654 -1.37 16.25 3.05
C GLN A 654 -1.94 17.24 2.04
N THR A 655 -2.16 16.79 0.81
CA THR A 655 -2.66 17.66 -0.27
C THR A 655 -4.07 18.17 0.00
N THR A 656 -4.95 17.32 0.51
CA THR A 656 -6.33 17.72 0.89
C THR A 656 -6.32 18.71 2.04
N GLU A 657 -5.49 18.49 3.07
CA GLU A 657 -5.37 19.44 4.19
C GLU A 657 -4.87 20.80 3.72
N GLN A 658 -3.84 20.84 2.87
CA GLN A 658 -3.30 22.11 2.35
C GLN A 658 -4.29 22.81 1.41
N ALA A 659 -5.03 22.09 0.56
CA ALA A 659 -6.06 22.66 -0.29
C ALA A 659 -7.17 23.33 0.53
N ALA A 660 -7.68 22.65 1.56
CA ALA A 660 -8.67 23.19 2.48
C ALA A 660 -8.15 24.41 3.25
N ARG A 661 -6.88 24.37 3.70
CA ARG A 661 -6.20 25.48 4.35
C ARG A 661 -6.12 26.70 3.45
N ILE A 662 -5.71 26.52 2.19
CA ILE A 662 -5.62 27.64 1.23
C ILE A 662 -6.99 28.25 0.96
N LEU A 663 -8.04 27.44 0.81
CA LEU A 663 -9.42 27.93 0.69
C LEU A 663 -9.84 28.78 1.90
N PHE A 664 -9.52 28.31 3.11
CA PHE A 664 -9.82 29.07 4.33
C PHE A 664 -9.05 30.39 4.37
N GLU A 665 -7.72 30.33 4.19
CA GLU A 665 -6.84 31.50 4.32
C GLU A 665 -7.06 32.56 3.21
N LYS A 666 -7.30 32.12 1.97
CA LYS A 666 -7.36 32.99 0.80
C LYS A 666 -8.76 33.33 0.33
N THR A 667 -9.79 32.69 0.91
CA THR A 667 -11.18 32.92 0.48
C THR A 667 -12.15 33.08 1.64
N LEU A 668 -12.33 32.05 2.50
CA LEU A 668 -13.41 32.09 3.49
C LEU A 668 -13.18 33.16 4.56
N PHE A 669 -11.97 33.23 5.10
CA PHE A 669 -11.65 34.28 6.09
C PHE A 669 -11.68 35.69 5.49
N PRO A 670 -11.09 35.99 4.33
CA PRO A 670 -11.24 37.27 3.67
C PRO A 670 -12.70 37.63 3.36
N ALA A 671 -13.51 36.68 2.91
CA ALA A 671 -14.95 36.91 2.67
C ALA A 671 -15.70 37.24 3.95
N ALA A 672 -15.39 36.57 5.06
CA ALA A 672 -15.96 36.87 6.38
C ALA A 672 -15.58 38.26 6.85
N VAL A 673 -14.32 38.64 6.73
CA VAL A 673 -13.83 40.00 7.09
C VAL A 673 -14.58 41.10 6.31
N GLU A 674 -14.83 40.88 5.01
CA GLU A 674 -15.60 41.82 4.20
C GLU A 674 -17.07 41.90 4.66
N ILE A 675 -17.71 40.78 4.99
CA ILE A 675 -19.09 40.76 5.50
C ILE A 675 -19.16 41.52 6.83
N TRP A 676 -18.24 41.24 7.77
CA TRP A 676 -18.21 41.93 9.06
C TRP A 676 -17.94 43.42 8.91
N ARG A 677 -17.05 43.86 8.02
CA ARG A 677 -16.79 45.28 7.72
C ARG A 677 -18.02 45.96 7.15
N ASN A 678 -18.76 45.30 6.23
CA ASN A 678 -19.99 45.89 5.69
C ASN A 678 -21.06 46.06 6.76
N ARG A 679 -21.21 45.14 7.71
CA ARG A 679 -22.11 45.28 8.87
C ARG A 679 -21.70 46.44 9.78
N TYR A 680 -20.39 46.65 9.97
CA TYR A 680 -19.88 47.84 10.68
C TYR A 680 -20.32 49.13 10.02
N PHE A 681 -20.10 49.28 8.72
CA PHE A 681 -20.51 50.46 7.97
C PHE A 681 -22.03 50.70 7.97
N ASN A 682 -22.80 49.66 8.11
CA ASN A 682 -24.26 49.73 8.28
C ASN A 682 -24.70 50.00 9.72
N GLY A 683 -23.77 50.19 10.66
CA GLY A 683 -24.09 50.49 12.07
C GLY A 683 -24.49 49.28 12.92
N GLU A 684 -24.29 48.07 12.41
CA GLU A 684 -24.67 46.79 13.12
C GLU A 684 -23.59 46.32 14.10
N LEU A 685 -22.33 46.73 13.89
CA LEU A 685 -21.17 46.28 14.68
C LEU A 685 -20.42 47.49 15.29
N ALA A 686 -19.64 47.25 16.32
CA ALA A 686 -18.71 48.20 16.90
C ALA A 686 -17.51 48.47 15.97
N THR A 687 -16.63 49.39 16.33
CA THR A 687 -15.42 49.73 15.57
C THR A 687 -14.63 48.48 15.16
N PRO A 688 -14.31 48.28 13.87
CA PRO A 688 -13.56 47.11 13.42
C PRO A 688 -12.11 47.24 13.88
N ASP A 689 -11.68 46.24 14.65
CA ASP A 689 -10.29 46.01 14.98
C ASP A 689 -9.57 45.25 13.86
N PHE A 690 -8.25 45.11 13.99
CA PHE A 690 -7.51 44.18 13.15
C PHE A 690 -7.99 42.77 13.49
N LEU A 691 -8.51 42.04 12.48
CA LEU A 691 -9.00 40.67 12.65
C LEU A 691 -7.88 39.66 12.35
N ASP A 692 -7.49 38.90 13.35
CA ASP A 692 -6.47 37.87 13.20
C ASP A 692 -7.10 36.52 12.85
N ILE A 693 -6.66 35.93 11.76
CA ILE A 693 -7.11 34.63 11.30
C ILE A 693 -6.90 33.52 12.36
N SER A 694 -5.89 33.63 13.21
CA SER A 694 -5.60 32.70 14.29
C SER A 694 -6.67 32.67 15.38
N GLU A 695 -7.49 33.72 15.48
CA GLU A 695 -8.61 33.79 16.42
C GLU A 695 -9.92 33.25 15.85
N ALA A 696 -9.95 33.01 14.54
CA ALA A 696 -11.14 32.48 13.89
C ALA A 696 -11.45 31.06 14.35
N ARG A 697 -12.73 30.78 14.60
CA ARG A 697 -13.22 29.46 15.05
C ARG A 697 -14.52 29.11 14.32
N TRP A 698 -14.66 27.87 13.99
CA TRP A 698 -15.93 27.32 13.52
C TRP A 698 -16.82 26.91 14.71
N SER A 699 -18.09 27.24 14.61
CA SER A 699 -19.17 26.81 15.50
C SER A 699 -20.28 26.17 14.70
N GLU A 700 -21.29 25.60 15.33
CA GLU A 700 -22.50 25.09 14.67
C GLU A 700 -23.22 26.15 13.82
N GLN A 701 -23.05 27.44 14.15
CA GLN A 701 -23.68 28.55 13.47
C GLN A 701 -22.80 29.13 12.34
N GLY A 702 -21.56 28.70 12.21
CA GLY A 702 -20.63 29.17 11.18
C GLY A 702 -19.30 29.70 11.73
N LEU A 703 -18.54 30.36 10.88
CA LEU A 703 -17.25 30.98 11.18
C LEU A 703 -17.43 32.24 12.04
N THR A 704 -16.73 32.34 13.14
CA THR A 704 -16.79 33.48 14.08
C THR A 704 -15.43 33.88 14.63
N ILE A 705 -15.30 35.15 15.04
CA ILE A 705 -14.24 35.67 15.89
C ILE A 705 -14.91 36.35 17.11
N LYS A 706 -14.23 36.43 18.23
CA LYS A 706 -14.78 37.03 19.46
C LYS A 706 -15.28 38.43 19.20
N GLY A 707 -16.55 38.69 19.50
CA GLY A 707 -17.21 39.97 19.30
C GLY A 707 -17.90 40.17 17.95
N TYR A 708 -17.82 39.18 17.05
CA TYR A 708 -18.47 39.22 15.75
C TYR A 708 -19.46 38.07 15.59
N PRO A 709 -20.59 38.30 14.91
CA PRO A 709 -21.60 37.25 14.73
C PRO A 709 -21.09 36.16 13.79
N PRO A 710 -21.51 34.89 14.00
CA PRO A 710 -21.13 33.81 13.11
C PRO A 710 -21.70 34.00 11.70
N ILE A 711 -20.94 33.49 10.70
CA ILE A 711 -21.35 33.48 9.29
C ILE A 711 -21.30 32.04 8.81
N ASP A 712 -22.41 31.52 8.33
CA ASP A 712 -22.50 30.14 7.82
C ASP A 712 -21.70 29.95 6.53
N LEU A 713 -21.29 28.70 6.27
CA LEU A 713 -20.46 28.35 5.11
C LEU A 713 -21.13 28.68 3.78
N ALA A 714 -22.46 28.49 3.65
CA ALA A 714 -23.18 28.76 2.41
C ALA A 714 -23.14 30.27 2.05
N THR A 715 -23.29 31.13 3.06
CA THR A 715 -23.15 32.59 2.88
C THR A 715 -21.75 32.96 2.43
N LEU A 716 -20.70 32.37 3.04
CA LEU A 716 -19.29 32.62 2.64
C LEU A 716 -18.99 32.10 1.23
N ALA A 717 -19.45 30.92 0.89
CA ALA A 717 -19.27 30.32 -0.42
C ALA A 717 -20.00 31.09 -1.52
N SER A 718 -21.24 31.48 -1.29
CA SER A 718 -22.02 32.31 -2.22
C SER A 718 -21.31 33.62 -2.51
N LYS A 719 -20.83 34.33 -1.46
CA LYS A 719 -20.05 35.56 -1.62
C LYS A 719 -18.78 35.27 -2.43
N ALA A 720 -18.03 34.25 -2.10
CA ALA A 720 -16.78 33.91 -2.82
C ALA A 720 -17.04 33.67 -4.31
N HIS A 721 -18.12 32.99 -4.66
CA HIS A 721 -18.51 32.77 -6.06
C HIS A 721 -18.88 34.05 -6.78
N LEU A 722 -19.71 34.91 -6.14
CA LEU A 722 -20.16 36.17 -6.72
C LEU A 722 -19.02 37.18 -6.93
N ASP A 723 -18.09 37.21 -6.00
CA ASP A 723 -16.94 38.12 -6.07
C ASP A 723 -15.77 37.58 -6.91
N GLY A 724 -15.89 36.37 -7.45
CA GLY A 724 -14.84 35.75 -8.26
C GLY A 724 -13.60 35.36 -7.47
N MET A 725 -13.75 35.12 -6.16
CA MET A 725 -12.68 34.61 -5.29
C MET A 725 -12.34 33.18 -5.66
N ILE A 726 -11.31 32.59 -5.04
CA ILE A 726 -10.93 31.19 -5.21
C ILE A 726 -12.01 30.32 -4.59
N THR A 727 -12.62 29.41 -5.39
CA THR A 727 -13.66 28.48 -4.96
C THR A 727 -13.25 27.02 -5.06
N GLY A 728 -12.07 26.76 -5.64
CA GLY A 728 -11.45 25.45 -5.68
C GLY A 728 -9.93 25.57 -5.65
N VAL A 729 -9.28 24.65 -4.96
CA VAL A 729 -7.81 24.57 -4.89
C VAL A 729 -7.41 23.13 -5.18
N MET A 730 -6.54 22.96 -6.15
CA MET A 730 -5.90 21.70 -6.50
C MET A 730 -4.43 21.78 -6.11
N THR A 731 -3.93 20.72 -5.49
CA THR A 731 -2.58 20.69 -4.92
C THR A 731 -1.86 19.38 -5.28
N HIS A 732 -0.55 19.49 -5.44
CA HIS A 732 0.38 18.38 -5.53
C HIS A 732 1.49 18.58 -4.50
N ALA A 733 1.98 17.50 -3.92
CA ALA A 733 3.08 17.53 -2.97
C ALA A 733 4.07 16.43 -3.26
N PHE A 734 5.36 16.70 -3.10
CA PHE A 734 6.40 15.69 -3.16
C PHE A 734 7.03 15.51 -1.77
N ASN A 735 7.23 14.26 -1.37
CA ASN A 735 7.96 13.90 -0.15
C ASN A 735 9.01 12.83 -0.44
N ARG A 736 10.15 12.96 0.17
CA ARG A 736 11.18 11.91 0.22
C ARG A 736 11.50 11.54 1.67
N TRP A 737 12.11 12.39 2.46
CA TRP A 737 12.25 12.33 3.93
C TRP A 737 11.84 13.66 4.59
N ALA A 738 11.38 14.55 3.77
CA ALA A 738 10.70 15.80 4.14
C ALA A 738 9.79 16.20 2.98
N TRP A 739 8.82 17.04 3.24
CA TRP A 739 8.00 17.65 2.20
C TRP A 739 8.80 18.65 1.39
N ALA A 740 8.63 18.62 0.07
CA ALA A 740 8.99 19.76 -0.77
C ALA A 740 8.24 21.00 -0.29
N SER A 741 8.86 22.17 -0.40
CA SER A 741 8.27 23.43 0.03
C SER A 741 8.50 24.49 -1.03
N ALA A 742 7.44 25.09 -1.52
CA ALA A 742 7.53 26.09 -2.59
C ALA A 742 6.80 27.38 -2.25
N GLU A 743 7.23 28.47 -2.89
CA GLU A 743 6.61 29.80 -2.78
C GLU A 743 5.65 30.04 -3.93
N PHE A 744 4.45 30.47 -3.62
CA PHE A 744 3.40 30.80 -4.56
C PHE A 744 2.87 32.20 -4.31
N GLU A 745 2.61 32.96 -5.38
CA GLU A 745 1.93 34.23 -5.30
C GLU A 745 0.43 34.05 -5.55
N ILE A 746 -0.36 34.12 -4.49
CA ILE A 746 -1.81 33.93 -4.50
C ILE A 746 -2.47 35.21 -4.09
N ASN A 747 -3.34 35.81 -4.94
CA ASN A 747 -4.02 37.09 -4.72
C ASN A 747 -3.04 38.25 -4.41
N GLY A 748 -1.83 38.23 -5.00
CA GLY A 748 -0.79 39.25 -4.79
C GLY A 748 0.03 39.08 -3.51
N GLU A 749 -0.17 38.02 -2.75
CA GLU A 749 0.61 37.70 -1.57
C GLU A 749 1.52 36.51 -1.83
N LEU A 750 2.82 36.66 -1.56
CA LEU A 750 3.80 35.58 -1.65
C LEU A 750 3.80 34.76 -0.35
N GLN A 751 3.55 33.48 -0.46
CA GLN A 751 3.49 32.57 0.69
C GLN A 751 4.11 31.21 0.36
N ARG A 752 4.77 30.61 1.34
CA ARG A 752 5.38 29.30 1.24
C ARG A 752 4.43 28.23 1.80
N TYR A 753 4.25 27.15 1.03
CA TYR A 753 3.45 25.98 1.40
C TYR A 753 4.29 24.68 1.28
N PRO A 754 4.01 23.65 2.08
CA PRO A 754 4.63 22.32 1.95
C PRO A 754 4.02 21.55 0.76
N LEU A 755 4.10 22.15 -0.40
CA LEU A 755 3.56 21.71 -1.70
C LEU A 755 4.57 22.06 -2.78
N ASP A 756 4.50 21.40 -3.92
CA ASP A 756 5.32 21.74 -5.09
C ASP A 756 4.50 22.22 -6.30
N ALA A 757 3.17 22.05 -6.30
CA ALA A 757 2.29 22.66 -7.28
C ALA A 757 0.90 23.02 -6.71
N ILE A 758 0.33 24.09 -7.27
CA ILE A 758 -1.03 24.59 -6.95
C ILE A 758 -1.72 25.02 -8.25
N ALA A 759 -3.00 24.67 -8.38
CA ALA A 759 -3.91 25.27 -9.34
C ALA A 759 -5.20 25.72 -8.64
N VAL A 760 -5.80 26.82 -9.10
CA VAL A 760 -6.98 27.40 -8.46
C VAL A 760 -8.14 27.52 -9.44
N LYS A 761 -9.35 27.31 -8.95
CA LYS A 761 -10.61 27.56 -9.64
C LYS A 761 -11.26 28.79 -9.01
N ARG A 762 -11.81 29.68 -9.81
CA ARG A 762 -12.43 30.91 -9.32
C ARG A 762 -13.93 30.89 -9.53
N GLY A 763 -14.62 31.62 -8.66
CA GLY A 763 -16.07 31.80 -8.72
C GLY A 763 -16.53 32.53 -10.00
N ILE A 764 -17.83 32.48 -10.25
CA ILE A 764 -18.48 33.02 -11.47
C ILE A 764 -18.29 34.54 -11.66
N GLY A 765 -18.01 35.25 -10.60
CA GLY A 765 -17.71 36.68 -10.65
C GLY A 765 -16.35 37.03 -11.26
N ALA A 766 -15.46 36.06 -11.38
CA ALA A 766 -14.14 36.29 -11.97
C ALA A 766 -14.24 36.56 -13.47
N ARG A 767 -13.59 37.65 -13.91
CA ARG A 767 -13.58 38.05 -15.33
C ARG A 767 -12.20 37.87 -15.92
N ASN A 768 -12.15 37.43 -17.19
CA ASN A 768 -10.91 37.33 -17.98
C ASN A 768 -9.82 36.43 -17.40
N VAL A 769 -10.18 35.38 -16.67
CA VAL A 769 -9.23 34.39 -16.16
C VAL A 769 -9.04 33.30 -17.21
N LYS A 770 -7.80 33.10 -17.64
CA LYS A 770 -7.45 31.99 -18.53
C LYS A 770 -7.39 30.71 -17.70
N THR A 771 -8.25 29.76 -18.03
CA THR A 771 -8.29 28.44 -17.38
C THR A 771 -8.05 27.33 -18.39
N ASN A 772 -7.65 26.15 -17.90
CA ASN A 772 -7.61 24.94 -18.69
C ASN A 772 -9.01 24.31 -18.87
N ARG A 773 -9.08 23.14 -19.49
CA ARG A 773 -10.35 22.43 -19.78
C ARG A 773 -11.14 22.04 -18.53
N PHE A 774 -10.51 21.97 -17.35
CA PHE A 774 -11.14 21.65 -16.06
C PHE A 774 -11.53 22.88 -15.24
N GLY A 775 -11.33 24.09 -15.79
CA GLY A 775 -11.66 25.36 -15.13
C GLY A 775 -10.61 25.84 -14.13
N TYR A 776 -9.43 25.24 -14.08
CA TYR A 776 -8.34 25.65 -13.21
C TYR A 776 -7.33 26.56 -13.88
N GLN A 777 -6.78 27.49 -13.10
CA GLN A 777 -5.63 28.31 -13.41
C GLN A 777 -4.44 27.81 -12.61
N VAL A 778 -3.37 27.42 -13.27
CA VAL A 778 -2.14 27.00 -12.61
C VAL A 778 -1.45 28.23 -12.02
N ILE A 779 -1.00 28.10 -10.77
CA ILE A 779 -0.19 29.10 -10.08
C ILE A 779 1.27 28.68 -10.17
N GLU A 780 2.08 29.43 -10.91
CA GLU A 780 3.51 29.13 -11.02
C GLU A 780 4.22 29.37 -9.70
N ARG A 781 4.98 28.37 -9.26
CA ARG A 781 5.86 28.53 -8.10
C ARG A 781 7.02 29.47 -8.43
N LYS A 782 7.39 30.31 -7.48
CA LYS A 782 8.52 31.26 -7.60
C LYS A 782 9.84 30.61 -7.20
N SER A 783 9.81 29.73 -6.23
CA SER A 783 10.94 28.93 -5.77
C SER A 783 10.44 27.57 -5.24
N VAL A 784 11.32 26.59 -5.17
CA VAL A 784 11.05 25.29 -4.53
C VAL A 784 12.30 24.77 -3.85
N ASP A 785 12.12 24.23 -2.64
CA ASP A 785 13.12 23.46 -1.93
C ASP A 785 12.68 21.99 -1.94
N TYR A 786 13.29 21.19 -2.80
CA TYR A 786 13.13 19.73 -2.76
C TYR A 786 14.05 19.10 -1.71
N PRO A 787 13.60 18.03 -1.03
CA PRO A 787 14.49 17.23 -0.19
C PRO A 787 15.70 16.79 -0.98
N LYS A 788 16.90 16.97 -0.40
CA LYS A 788 18.17 16.62 -1.08
C LYS A 788 18.21 15.14 -1.44
N THR A 789 18.84 14.84 -2.58
CA THR A 789 19.17 13.47 -2.95
C THR A 789 20.28 12.95 -2.04
N GLN A 790 20.27 11.68 -1.70
CA GLN A 790 21.38 10.98 -1.01
C GLN A 790 21.82 11.56 0.34
N LEU A 791 20.91 12.14 1.14
CA LEU A 791 21.26 12.60 2.49
C LEU A 791 21.67 11.46 3.44
N ASN A 792 21.14 10.27 3.19
CA ASN A 792 21.48 9.04 3.88
C ASN A 792 21.14 7.85 2.97
N ASN A 793 21.58 6.66 3.34
CA ASN A 793 21.33 5.45 2.54
C ASN A 793 19.91 4.86 2.74
N ALA A 794 19.09 5.46 3.61
CA ALA A 794 17.74 4.95 3.87
C ALA A 794 16.74 5.49 2.85
N MET A 795 15.90 4.62 2.34
CA MET A 795 14.81 5.01 1.44
C MET A 795 13.62 5.59 2.20
N VAL A 796 13.36 5.12 3.44
CA VAL A 796 12.24 5.59 4.26
C VAL A 796 12.72 5.93 5.66
N THR A 797 12.17 7.00 6.24
CA THR A 797 12.55 7.50 7.57
C THR A 797 11.38 7.72 8.51
N TYR A 798 10.14 7.45 8.07
CA TYR A 798 8.94 7.59 8.88
C TYR A 798 8.50 6.22 9.39
N TYR A 799 8.27 6.10 10.70
CA TYR A 799 7.98 4.84 11.35
C TYR A 799 6.78 4.93 12.30
N ALA A 800 5.98 3.88 12.35
CA ALA A 800 4.91 3.67 13.30
C ALA A 800 5.25 2.47 14.20
N PRO A 801 5.41 2.66 15.52
CA PRO A 801 5.61 1.55 16.45
C PRO A 801 4.30 0.84 16.80
N CYS A 802 4.39 -0.46 16.98
CA CYS A 802 3.29 -1.31 17.44
C CYS A 802 3.82 -2.48 18.29
N ALA A 803 3.15 -2.80 19.37
CA ALA A 803 3.46 -3.94 20.21
C ALA A 803 2.22 -4.79 20.48
N THR A 804 2.39 -6.11 20.61
CA THR A 804 1.30 -7.03 20.93
C THR A 804 1.71 -8.00 22.03
N LEU A 805 0.85 -8.16 23.01
CA LEU A 805 0.87 -9.19 24.04
C LEU A 805 -0.23 -10.20 23.72
N ALA A 806 0.09 -11.48 23.64
CA ALA A 806 -0.85 -12.54 23.34
C ALA A 806 -0.88 -13.59 24.46
N GLU A 807 -2.08 -13.98 24.86
CA GLU A 807 -2.38 -15.04 25.84
C GLU A 807 -3.10 -16.16 25.11
N ILE A 808 -2.55 -17.39 25.20
CA ILE A 808 -3.09 -18.55 24.48
C ILE A 808 -3.26 -19.78 25.35
N ALA A 809 -4.09 -20.70 24.89
CA ALA A 809 -4.14 -22.08 25.32
C ALA A 809 -3.83 -23.03 24.15
N VAL A 810 -3.07 -24.09 24.40
CA VAL A 810 -2.74 -25.13 23.43
C VAL A 810 -3.38 -26.45 23.88
N GLU A 811 -4.22 -27.05 23.07
CA GLU A 811 -4.80 -28.35 23.33
C GLU A 811 -3.78 -29.47 23.03
N LYS A 812 -3.37 -30.23 24.05
CA LYS A 812 -2.31 -31.25 23.91
C LYS A 812 -2.61 -32.33 22.87
N ALA A 813 -3.86 -32.75 22.80
CA ALA A 813 -4.26 -33.85 21.91
C ALA A 813 -4.29 -33.49 20.43
N SER A 814 -4.57 -32.22 20.09
CA SER A 814 -4.79 -31.79 18.74
C SER A 814 -3.76 -30.77 18.26
N GLY A 815 -2.97 -30.17 19.17
CA GLY A 815 -2.08 -29.04 18.87
C GLY A 815 -2.82 -27.73 18.56
N LYS A 816 -4.15 -27.68 18.72
CA LYS A 816 -4.96 -26.51 18.41
C LYS A 816 -4.60 -25.38 19.37
N VAL A 817 -4.30 -24.20 18.81
CA VAL A 817 -4.08 -22.96 19.55
C VAL A 817 -5.41 -22.20 19.66
N GLU A 818 -5.77 -21.81 20.87
CA GLU A 818 -6.89 -20.93 21.21
C GLU A 818 -6.34 -19.62 21.73
N ILE A 819 -6.72 -18.50 21.14
CA ILE A 819 -6.31 -17.17 21.59
C ILE A 819 -7.29 -16.75 22.71
N LEU A 820 -6.78 -16.60 23.92
CA LEU A 820 -7.57 -16.24 25.10
C LEU A 820 -7.76 -14.73 25.20
N SER A 821 -6.70 -13.97 24.97
CA SER A 821 -6.73 -12.52 24.90
C SER A 821 -5.55 -11.96 24.12
N THR A 822 -5.71 -10.76 23.57
CA THR A 822 -4.61 -9.94 23.04
C THR A 822 -4.71 -8.51 23.54
N HIS A 823 -3.56 -7.85 23.70
CA HIS A 823 -3.49 -6.42 23.94
C HIS A 823 -2.47 -5.80 23.00
N THR A 824 -2.92 -4.80 22.21
CA THR A 824 -2.07 -4.09 21.25
C THR A 824 -1.84 -2.65 21.70
N TRP A 825 -0.57 -2.25 21.78
CA TRP A 825 -0.18 -0.85 21.93
C TRP A 825 0.23 -0.32 20.56
N LEU A 826 -0.34 0.81 20.18
CA LEU A 826 -0.07 1.44 18.88
C LEU A 826 0.21 2.93 19.07
N GLU A 827 1.23 3.44 18.41
CA GLU A 827 1.49 4.88 18.33
C GLU A 827 1.14 5.39 16.92
N PRO A 828 -0.11 5.83 16.70
CA PRO A 828 -0.62 6.22 15.40
C PRO A 828 -0.37 7.70 15.07
N GLY A 829 0.32 8.46 15.94
CA GLY A 829 0.34 9.91 15.86
C GLY A 829 -1.07 10.48 16.10
N LYS A 830 -1.44 11.50 15.33
CA LYS A 830 -2.80 12.06 15.36
C LYS A 830 -3.81 11.05 14.81
N VAL A 831 -4.79 10.68 15.61
CA VAL A 831 -5.90 9.83 15.16
C VAL A 831 -6.88 10.67 14.34
N LEU A 832 -7.08 10.31 13.06
CA LEU A 832 -8.05 10.97 12.19
C LEU A 832 -9.47 10.43 12.44
N VAL A 833 -9.62 9.11 12.52
CA VAL A 833 -10.90 8.42 12.78
C VAL A 833 -10.62 7.16 13.58
N GLU A 834 -11.01 7.11 14.85
CA GLU A 834 -10.64 6.04 15.78
C GLU A 834 -11.19 4.67 15.36
N GLN A 835 -12.44 4.60 14.90
CA GLN A 835 -13.06 3.36 14.44
C GLN A 835 -12.31 2.73 13.25
N LEU A 836 -11.67 3.55 12.39
CA LEU A 836 -10.85 3.04 11.30
C LEU A 836 -9.52 2.48 11.81
N VAL A 837 -8.94 3.08 12.85
CA VAL A 837 -7.73 2.57 13.52
C VAL A 837 -8.03 1.21 14.16
N GLU A 838 -9.14 1.11 14.91
CA GLU A 838 -9.62 -0.14 15.51
C GLU A 838 -9.79 -1.24 14.44
N GLY A 839 -10.50 -0.94 13.35
CA GLY A 839 -10.67 -1.88 12.23
C GLY A 839 -9.34 -2.31 11.57
N GLN A 840 -8.30 -1.45 11.56
CA GLN A 840 -6.97 -1.84 11.10
C GLN A 840 -6.27 -2.78 12.09
N ILE A 841 -6.44 -2.59 13.41
CA ILE A 841 -5.89 -3.48 14.44
C ILE A 841 -6.56 -4.85 14.35
N GLU A 842 -7.89 -4.92 14.25
CA GLU A 842 -8.65 -6.18 14.09
C GLU A 842 -8.22 -6.95 12.85
N GLY A 843 -8.17 -6.26 11.71
CA GLY A 843 -7.72 -6.85 10.45
C GLY A 843 -6.24 -7.26 10.48
N GLY A 844 -5.39 -6.53 11.20
CA GLY A 844 -3.98 -6.86 11.43
C GLY A 844 -3.84 -8.10 12.31
N LEU A 845 -4.58 -8.17 13.41
CA LEU A 845 -4.63 -9.35 14.29
C LEU A 845 -5.04 -10.59 13.49
N THR A 846 -6.13 -10.52 12.74
CA THR A 846 -6.63 -11.65 11.95
C THR A 846 -5.60 -12.16 10.95
N MET A 847 -4.95 -11.27 10.17
CA MET A 847 -3.91 -11.67 9.22
C MET A 847 -2.64 -12.15 9.90
N GLY A 848 -2.27 -11.57 11.04
CA GLY A 848 -1.13 -12.04 11.86
C GLY A 848 -1.35 -13.45 12.39
N VAL A 849 -2.53 -13.74 12.90
CA VAL A 849 -2.95 -15.10 13.31
C VAL A 849 -2.91 -16.06 12.13
N GLY A 850 -3.41 -15.64 10.96
CA GLY A 850 -3.36 -16.43 9.72
C GLY A 850 -1.92 -16.80 9.35
N HIS A 851 -1.03 -15.82 9.32
CA HIS A 851 0.39 -16.02 8.99
C HIS A 851 1.10 -16.90 10.02
N ALA A 852 0.83 -16.70 11.32
CA ALA A 852 1.50 -17.46 12.37
C ALA A 852 1.05 -18.92 12.46
N LEU A 853 -0.23 -19.24 12.19
CA LEU A 853 -0.81 -20.52 12.57
C LEU A 853 -1.48 -21.32 11.44
N TYR A 854 -1.99 -20.66 10.37
CA TYR A 854 -2.93 -21.31 9.46
C TYR A 854 -2.52 -21.26 7.99
N GLU A 855 -2.17 -20.07 7.50
CA GLU A 855 -2.05 -19.78 6.07
C GLU A 855 -0.75 -20.37 5.52
N TYR A 856 -0.89 -21.27 4.57
CA TYR A 856 0.22 -21.96 3.93
C TYR A 856 -0.14 -22.35 2.51
N LEU A 857 0.64 -21.90 1.54
CA LEU A 857 0.52 -22.28 0.15
C LEU A 857 1.78 -23.03 -0.24
N PRO A 858 1.72 -24.38 -0.40
CA PRO A 858 2.90 -25.16 -0.76
C PRO A 858 3.38 -24.77 -2.16
N ARG A 859 4.68 -24.73 -2.33
CA ARG A 859 5.38 -24.49 -3.59
C ARG A 859 5.79 -25.82 -4.18
N ASN A 860 5.02 -26.29 -5.14
CA ASN A 860 5.20 -27.59 -5.76
C ASN A 860 5.57 -27.48 -7.23
N GLU A 861 6.13 -28.54 -7.79
CA GLU A 861 6.48 -28.67 -9.22
C GLU A 861 5.28 -28.45 -10.17
N HIS A 862 4.07 -28.58 -9.70
CA HIS A 862 2.83 -28.48 -10.46
C HIS A 862 2.02 -27.20 -10.14
N GLY A 863 2.67 -26.15 -9.67
CA GLY A 863 2.03 -24.88 -9.32
C GLY A 863 1.64 -24.79 -7.84
N ALA A 864 1.07 -23.66 -7.48
CA ALA A 864 0.61 -23.41 -6.13
C ALA A 864 -0.35 -24.51 -5.66
N GLY A 865 0.03 -25.23 -4.59
CA GLY A 865 -0.77 -26.33 -4.06
C GLY A 865 -1.04 -27.46 -5.04
N ASN A 866 -0.08 -27.83 -5.89
CA ASN A 866 -0.23 -28.82 -6.98
C ASN A 866 -1.31 -28.45 -8.02
N GLY A 867 -1.52 -27.18 -8.27
CA GLY A 867 -2.50 -26.69 -9.24
C GLY A 867 -3.96 -26.92 -8.84
N THR A 868 -4.25 -27.26 -7.59
CA THR A 868 -5.61 -27.63 -7.14
C THR A 868 -6.05 -26.92 -5.86
N TRP A 869 -5.20 -26.07 -5.24
CA TRP A 869 -5.54 -25.38 -4.00
C TRP A 869 -6.42 -24.18 -4.26
N ASN A 870 -7.42 -24.08 -3.42
CA ASN A 870 -8.23 -22.90 -3.17
C ASN A 870 -8.75 -22.96 -1.72
N LEU A 871 -9.85 -22.36 -1.39
CA LEU A 871 -10.47 -22.40 -0.04
C LEU A 871 -10.85 -23.80 0.47
N ASN A 872 -10.76 -24.83 -0.37
CA ASN A 872 -10.96 -26.22 0.07
C ASN A 872 -9.79 -26.75 0.92
N ARG A 873 -8.60 -26.17 0.80
CA ARG A 873 -7.38 -26.62 1.50
C ARG A 873 -6.62 -25.46 2.16
N TYR A 874 -6.73 -24.26 1.62
CA TYR A 874 -6.14 -23.06 2.20
C TYR A 874 -6.99 -22.61 3.37
N GLN A 875 -6.39 -22.53 4.55
CA GLN A 875 -7.09 -22.17 5.78
C GLN A 875 -6.82 -20.72 6.13
N VAL A 876 -7.86 -19.90 6.15
CA VAL A 876 -7.83 -18.57 6.76
C VAL A 876 -8.42 -18.64 8.16
N PRO A 877 -8.03 -17.76 9.09
CA PRO A 877 -8.67 -17.68 10.39
C PRO A 877 -10.18 -17.42 10.26
N LEU A 878 -10.97 -18.23 10.94
CA LEU A 878 -12.39 -17.97 11.13
C LEU A 878 -12.59 -17.01 12.32
N ALA A 879 -13.76 -16.38 12.44
CA ALA A 879 -14.08 -15.48 13.54
C ALA A 879 -13.81 -16.08 14.94
N GLN A 880 -14.03 -17.37 15.11
CA GLN A 880 -13.74 -18.11 16.35
C GLN A 880 -12.24 -18.41 16.59
N HIS A 881 -11.36 -18.19 15.60
CA HIS A 881 -9.94 -18.53 15.68
C HIS A 881 -9.06 -17.33 15.93
N ASN A 882 -9.51 -16.14 15.61
CA ASN A 882 -8.66 -14.94 15.57
C ASN A 882 -8.58 -14.17 16.88
N GLY A 883 -9.38 -14.52 17.89
CA GLY A 883 -9.37 -13.86 19.19
C GLY A 883 -9.87 -12.40 19.19
N VAL A 884 -10.46 -11.91 18.10
CA VAL A 884 -10.95 -10.51 17.97
C VAL A 884 -11.92 -10.13 19.09
N TRP A 885 -12.76 -11.06 19.54
CA TRP A 885 -13.73 -10.84 20.63
C TRP A 885 -13.09 -10.53 22.00
N ASN A 886 -11.81 -10.89 22.17
CA ASN A 886 -11.02 -10.67 23.40
C ASN A 886 -9.80 -9.77 23.10
N MET A 887 -9.87 -8.99 22.02
CA MET A 887 -8.87 -8.02 21.68
C MET A 887 -9.04 -6.75 22.52
N ASN A 888 -7.92 -6.25 23.03
CA ASN A 888 -7.83 -4.95 23.68
C ASN A 888 -6.73 -4.14 22.98
N TYR A 889 -6.86 -2.82 23.01
CA TYR A 889 -5.81 -1.96 22.49
C TYR A 889 -5.65 -0.68 23.32
N THR A 890 -4.48 -0.08 23.19
CA THR A 890 -4.17 1.24 23.75
C THR A 890 -3.52 2.06 22.65
N LEU A 891 -4.13 3.18 22.29
CA LEU A 891 -3.55 4.17 21.41
C LEU A 891 -2.75 5.16 22.25
N LEU A 892 -1.46 5.30 21.95
CA LEU A 892 -0.64 6.32 22.56
C LEU A 892 -1.04 7.68 21.96
N PRO A 893 -1.40 8.67 22.79
CA PRO A 893 -1.80 9.99 22.29
C PRO A 893 -0.60 10.68 21.63
N PRO A 894 -0.82 11.60 20.67
CA PRO A 894 0.27 12.42 20.13
C PRO A 894 0.93 13.25 21.23
N LEU A 895 2.22 13.49 21.13
CA LEU A 895 2.97 14.30 22.08
C LEU A 895 2.72 15.80 21.89
N SER A 896 2.30 16.20 20.71
CA SER A 896 1.96 17.56 20.32
C SER A 896 0.71 17.60 19.46
N GLU A 897 -0.07 18.67 19.54
CA GLU A 897 -1.21 18.91 18.64
C GLU A 897 -0.79 19.03 17.16
N SER A 898 0.48 19.33 16.91
CA SER A 898 1.06 19.44 15.57
C SER A 898 1.57 18.10 15.00
N ASP A 899 1.59 17.03 15.80
CA ASP A 899 2.05 15.74 15.32
C ASP A 899 1.14 15.24 14.20
N PRO A 900 1.71 14.75 13.09
CA PRO A 900 0.92 14.20 12.00
C PRO A 900 0.32 12.84 12.36
N ALA A 901 -0.69 12.44 11.61
CA ALA A 901 -1.11 11.03 11.59
C ALA A 901 0.01 10.16 11.03
N LYS A 902 0.17 8.94 11.54
CA LYS A 902 1.14 7.96 11.03
C LYS A 902 0.47 6.90 10.17
N GLY A 903 1.22 6.29 9.27
CA GLY A 903 0.76 5.17 8.47
C GLY A 903 0.78 3.87 9.26
N ILE A 904 -0.38 3.30 9.55
CA ILE A 904 -0.53 2.14 10.44
C ILE A 904 -1.04 0.87 9.74
N GLY A 905 -1.39 0.96 8.46
CA GLY A 905 -2.08 -0.13 7.75
C GLY A 905 -1.36 -1.47 7.75
N GLU A 906 -0.05 -1.50 7.90
CA GLU A 906 0.76 -2.71 7.86
C GLU A 906 1.32 -3.10 9.23
N VAL A 907 1.76 -2.14 10.04
CA VAL A 907 2.47 -2.42 11.30
C VAL A 907 1.66 -3.25 12.28
N VAL A 908 0.35 -3.06 12.33
CA VAL A 908 -0.58 -3.73 13.26
C VAL A 908 -0.65 -5.26 13.09
N MET A 909 -0.16 -5.79 11.97
CA MET A 909 -0.10 -7.23 11.71
C MET A 909 1.19 -7.87 12.27
N ILE A 910 2.29 -7.14 12.23
CA ILE A 910 3.63 -7.73 12.37
C ILE A 910 3.89 -8.27 13.79
N PRO A 911 3.64 -7.53 14.90
CA PRO A 911 3.99 -7.99 16.25
C PRO A 911 3.13 -9.17 16.74
N VAL A 912 1.99 -9.43 16.08
CA VAL A 912 1.11 -10.56 16.38
C VAL A 912 1.82 -11.89 16.14
N VAL A 913 2.63 -12.00 15.08
CA VAL A 913 3.31 -13.23 14.70
C VAL A 913 4.33 -13.66 15.77
N PRO A 914 5.34 -12.86 16.15
CA PRO A 914 6.30 -13.27 17.16
C PRO A 914 5.66 -13.41 18.56
N ALA A 915 4.62 -12.64 18.89
CA ALA A 915 3.90 -12.79 20.15
C ALA A 915 3.22 -14.16 20.26
N LEU A 916 2.57 -14.64 19.18
CA LEU A 916 1.94 -15.97 19.18
C LEU A 916 2.98 -17.10 19.19
N ILE A 917 4.06 -16.99 18.42
CA ILE A 917 5.11 -18.01 18.40
C ILE A 917 5.80 -18.12 19.78
N GLU A 918 6.06 -17.00 20.43
CA GLU A 918 6.60 -17.01 21.80
C GLU A 918 5.60 -17.60 22.81
N ALA A 919 4.30 -17.27 22.69
CA ALA A 919 3.28 -17.85 23.54
C ALA A 919 3.19 -19.37 23.38
N ILE A 920 3.37 -19.90 22.15
CA ILE A 920 3.46 -21.35 21.91
C ILE A 920 4.70 -21.93 22.58
N TYR A 921 5.87 -21.26 22.48
CA TYR A 921 7.07 -21.72 23.21
C TYR A 921 6.82 -21.75 24.73
N GLN A 922 6.26 -20.70 25.29
CA GLN A 922 5.94 -20.64 26.74
C GLN A 922 4.93 -21.73 27.16
N ALA A 923 4.05 -22.15 26.27
CA ALA A 923 3.13 -23.26 26.51
C ALA A 923 3.83 -24.63 26.42
N THR A 924 4.61 -24.88 25.37
CA THR A 924 5.10 -26.21 24.96
C THR A 924 6.56 -26.48 25.33
N ASN A 925 7.32 -25.44 25.66
CA ASN A 925 8.77 -25.46 25.84
C ASN A 925 9.55 -25.90 24.57
N THR A 926 8.94 -25.77 23.38
CA THR A 926 9.57 -26.06 22.09
C THR A 926 9.62 -24.82 21.22
N ARG A 927 10.81 -24.48 20.71
CA ARG A 927 10.99 -23.36 19.78
C ARG A 927 10.75 -23.77 18.34
N PHE A 928 10.10 -22.89 17.61
CA PHE A 928 9.86 -23.04 16.18
C PHE A 928 10.57 -21.91 15.42
N TYR A 929 11.26 -22.27 14.34
CA TYR A 929 12.04 -21.36 13.50
C TYR A 929 11.40 -21.15 12.11
N HIS A 930 10.12 -21.44 12.00
CA HIS A 930 9.36 -21.29 10.77
C HIS A 930 7.93 -20.83 11.05
N THR A 931 7.31 -20.23 10.06
CA THR A 931 5.88 -19.97 10.01
C THR A 931 5.25 -20.68 8.81
N PRO A 932 3.98 -21.10 8.87
CA PRO A 932 3.12 -21.13 10.06
C PRO A 932 3.53 -22.27 11.00
N VAL A 933 3.30 -22.09 12.30
CA VAL A 933 3.37 -23.20 13.28
C VAL A 933 2.00 -23.86 13.35
N ARG A 934 1.84 -24.95 12.61
CA ARG A 934 0.55 -25.62 12.48
C ARG A 934 0.28 -26.55 13.65
N ALA A 935 -0.97 -26.88 13.87
CA ALA A 935 -1.39 -27.81 14.93
C ALA A 935 -0.61 -29.15 14.93
N LYS A 936 -0.33 -29.72 13.74
CA LYS A 936 0.48 -30.92 13.59
C LYS A 936 1.93 -30.74 14.09
N ASP A 937 2.54 -29.59 13.81
CA ASP A 937 3.93 -29.30 14.20
C ASP A 937 4.02 -29.23 15.74
N ILE A 938 2.97 -28.71 16.40
CA ILE A 938 2.85 -28.66 17.87
C ILE A 938 2.66 -30.07 18.46
N VAL A 939 1.79 -30.92 17.85
CA VAL A 939 1.59 -32.30 18.34
C VAL A 939 2.87 -33.11 18.24
N GLU A 940 3.62 -32.96 17.15
CA GLU A 940 4.90 -33.65 16.93
C GLU A 940 5.98 -33.18 17.92
N ALA A 941 5.85 -31.99 18.51
CA ALA A 941 6.79 -31.42 19.47
C ALA A 941 6.45 -31.71 20.93
N LEU A 942 5.21 -32.14 21.24
CA LEU A 942 4.74 -32.51 22.58
C LEU A 942 5.00 -34.00 22.91
#